data_2fe6d1f8540fe8813dfa2bb7ade014cf
#
_entry.id   2fe6d1f8540fe8813dfa2bb7ade014cf
#
_cell.length_a   1.000
_cell.length_b   1.000
_cell.length_c   1.000
_cell.angle_alpha   90.00
_cell.angle_beta   90.00
_cell.angle_gamma   90.00
#
_symmetry.space_group_name_H-M   'P 1'
#
loop_
_entity.id
_entity.type
_entity.pdbx_description
1 polymer ?
#
loop_
_entity_poly.entity_id
_entity_poly.type
_entity_poly.pdbx_seq_one_letter_code
_entity_poly.pdbx_strand_id
1 'polypeptide(L)'
;MSPDWRWWDAERNLAVLRSHPADRRNLLLLARLPLVPPRLIQRLEGTAGGASGYRSLARLAKAELVTGLRVPLRPGSAPRLLFVTDLGLAAVALDQGIDGRDLARRNRLRTADLLALLPGLPHLLAAYELLGLLATSHPGRPNLLAWERPWRRRGERRGANRSVSVSLPAYAALSWDDEWGAFLLVPDRGTFPLRLYRHTLRRLLIVRQILGDVLPLLVVATTGAERARAWRELLDDVARDGRADPLAARVATWETASVDLAGPWPDVGPGAPGPSARAASPPLHPSKSLPAGRRIPLQVGDDVTRPPATGGAARVSLAAAYLSPEDHRLLALIGHHPILPLCAMADVLGWTPAVTRHRCRYLVELGLARLVDAGEVGAKEATIGLAELTRDGLRLVASWQGLPLTVAVRENGLVGGGPIEPVGGRYQLLSHLAHTLGADAVFVALIASARRQGGALVEWRNAAACARGRVRPDGYGLYCHGQQGYGFFLEYDRGTMGERALLTKFSAYYDYRDSGRYRRDYVGFPTILVVAVDNAAEERLARAAQYAAIGRPLPIRALLTTEWRVSSDRESHAGLLGRIWREPHAAFHDRQSWPSDRTPSAESQTVGMAGPLPVVSPRQSPDIRHDGRWITGHTGGV
;
A
#
# COMPACT_ATOMS: atom_id res chain seq x y z
N MET A 1 25.86 10.13 26.17
CA MET A 1 27.33 10.07 25.92
C MET A 1 27.53 10.43 24.47
N SER A 2 28.34 11.48 24.18
CA SER A 2 28.76 11.80 22.81
C SER A 2 29.58 10.63 22.27
N PRO A 3 29.47 10.25 20.99
CA PRO A 3 30.34 9.25 20.44
C PRO A 3 31.79 9.76 20.51
N ASP A 4 32.68 8.99 21.14
CA ASP A 4 34.09 9.33 21.33
C ASP A 4 34.94 9.22 20.05
N TRP A 5 34.31 9.20 18.85
CA TRP A 5 35.09 9.22 17.64
C TRP A 5 35.68 10.61 17.39
N ARG A 6 36.90 10.63 16.96
CA ARG A 6 37.65 11.86 16.72
C ARG A 6 37.76 12.10 15.20
N TRP A 7 37.89 13.36 14.80
CA TRP A 7 38.00 13.75 13.37
C TRP A 7 39.07 12.96 12.62
N TRP A 8 40.20 12.65 13.24
CA TRP A 8 41.24 11.84 12.64
C TRP A 8 40.86 10.37 12.39
N ASP A 9 39.83 9.84 13.04
CA ASP A 9 39.30 8.51 12.71
C ASP A 9 38.60 8.57 11.34
N ALA A 10 37.90 9.66 11.01
CA ALA A 10 37.33 9.87 9.70
C ALA A 10 38.42 10.04 8.62
N GLU A 11 39.50 10.81 8.90
CA GLU A 11 40.63 10.99 8.01
C GLU A 11 41.38 9.66 7.75
N ARG A 12 41.65 8.89 8.80
CA ARG A 12 42.25 7.56 8.67
C ARG A 12 41.41 6.61 7.81
N ASN A 13 40.09 6.57 8.05
CA ASN A 13 39.17 5.77 7.27
C ASN A 13 39.10 6.24 5.81
N LEU A 14 39.17 7.55 5.56
CA LEU A 14 39.23 8.09 4.21
C LEU A 14 40.48 7.63 3.46
N ALA A 15 41.65 7.58 4.11
CA ALA A 15 42.87 7.08 3.52
C ALA A 15 42.73 5.58 3.11
N VAL A 16 42.10 4.77 3.97
CA VAL A 16 41.76 3.37 3.67
C VAL A 16 40.76 3.25 2.54
N LEU A 17 39.75 4.08 2.49
CA LEU A 17 38.75 4.10 1.41
C LEU A 17 39.35 4.45 0.06
N ARG A 18 40.30 5.37 0.03
CA ARG A 18 41.03 5.77 -1.20
C ARG A 18 41.87 4.61 -1.78
N SER A 19 42.40 3.73 -0.93
CA SER A 19 43.10 2.52 -1.36
C SER A 19 42.18 1.38 -1.81
N HIS A 20 40.86 1.47 -1.51
CA HIS A 20 39.85 0.47 -1.87
C HIS A 20 38.68 1.11 -2.65
N PRO A 21 38.80 1.30 -3.97
CA PRO A 21 37.80 2.03 -4.76
C PRO A 21 36.38 1.46 -4.68
N ALA A 22 36.22 0.14 -4.49
CA ALA A 22 34.90 -0.49 -4.31
C ALA A 22 34.25 -0.09 -2.99
N ASP A 23 35.02 -0.02 -1.90
CA ASP A 23 34.53 0.38 -0.58
C ASP A 23 34.11 1.85 -0.58
N ARG A 24 34.91 2.71 -1.22
CA ARG A 24 34.57 4.11 -1.42
C ARG A 24 33.26 4.31 -2.19
N ARG A 25 33.09 3.59 -3.32
CA ARG A 25 31.85 3.67 -4.12
C ARG A 25 30.65 3.20 -3.32
N ASN A 26 30.75 2.07 -2.62
CA ASN A 26 29.66 1.53 -1.80
C ASN A 26 29.26 2.50 -0.68
N LEU A 27 30.23 3.15 -0.03
CA LEU A 27 29.94 4.12 1.00
C LEU A 27 29.23 5.37 0.42
N LEU A 28 29.64 5.85 -0.76
CA LEU A 28 28.97 6.94 -1.46
C LEU A 28 27.53 6.60 -1.88
N LEU A 29 27.28 5.37 -2.34
CA LEU A 29 25.93 4.88 -2.64
C LEU A 29 25.07 4.83 -1.38
N LEU A 30 25.58 4.30 -0.27
CA LEU A 30 24.89 4.23 1.02
C LEU A 30 24.57 5.62 1.60
N ALA A 31 25.43 6.61 1.33
CA ALA A 31 25.15 8.00 1.71
C ALA A 31 24.05 8.66 0.86
N ARG A 32 23.66 8.08 -0.29
CA ARG A 32 22.55 8.55 -1.13
C ARG A 32 21.27 7.73 -0.91
N LEU A 33 21.41 6.46 -0.57
CA LEU A 33 20.34 5.47 -0.48
C LEU A 33 20.21 4.96 0.97
N PRO A 34 19.50 5.67 1.85
CA PRO A 34 19.31 5.23 3.24
C PRO A 34 18.42 3.99 3.34
N LEU A 35 18.68 3.12 4.30
CA LEU A 35 17.94 1.88 4.56
C LEU A 35 17.88 0.96 3.32
N VAL A 36 19.00 0.80 2.65
CA VAL A 36 19.11 0.05 1.40
C VAL A 36 19.43 -1.43 1.66
N PRO A 37 18.77 -2.37 0.96
CA PRO A 37 19.14 -3.78 1.03
C PRO A 37 20.47 -4.03 0.31
N PRO A 38 21.36 -4.91 0.84
CA PRO A 38 22.68 -5.21 0.23
C PRO A 38 22.61 -5.60 -1.24
N ARG A 39 21.56 -6.32 -1.65
CA ARG A 39 21.36 -6.76 -3.04
C ARG A 39 21.25 -5.59 -4.03
N LEU A 40 20.66 -4.45 -3.62
CA LEU A 40 20.60 -3.28 -4.49
C LEU A 40 21.98 -2.69 -4.74
N ILE A 41 22.79 -2.58 -3.69
CA ILE A 41 24.18 -2.09 -3.82
C ILE A 41 24.96 -2.95 -4.83
N GLN A 42 24.80 -4.27 -4.77
CA GLN A 42 25.45 -5.20 -5.72
C GLN A 42 24.97 -4.98 -7.17
N ARG A 43 23.67 -4.74 -7.38
CA ARG A 43 23.14 -4.43 -8.73
C ARG A 43 23.71 -3.13 -9.27
N LEU A 44 23.79 -2.09 -8.43
CA LEU A 44 24.35 -0.78 -8.80
C LEU A 44 25.87 -0.82 -9.00
N GLU A 45 26.56 -1.79 -8.40
CA GLU A 45 27.99 -2.03 -8.63
C GLU A 45 28.28 -2.89 -9.87
N GLY A 46 27.26 -3.44 -10.53
CA GLY A 46 27.42 -4.36 -11.64
C GLY A 46 28.01 -5.73 -11.24
N THR A 47 28.01 -6.05 -9.94
CA THR A 47 28.59 -7.28 -9.36
C THR A 47 27.51 -8.28 -8.94
N ALA A 48 26.38 -8.30 -9.61
CA ALA A 48 25.25 -9.16 -9.27
C ALA A 48 25.70 -10.64 -9.13
N GLY A 49 25.63 -11.18 -7.92
CA GLY A 49 26.02 -12.55 -7.58
C GLY A 49 27.45 -12.74 -7.08
N GLY A 50 28.28 -11.71 -7.03
CA GLY A 50 29.68 -11.83 -6.60
C GLY A 50 29.93 -11.70 -5.09
N ALA A 51 30.76 -12.57 -4.51
CA ALA A 51 31.22 -12.48 -3.12
C ALA A 51 31.98 -11.16 -2.82
N SER A 52 32.44 -10.46 -3.84
CA SER A 52 33.21 -9.22 -3.74
C SER A 52 32.43 -8.08 -3.12
N GLY A 53 31.17 -7.89 -3.52
CA GLY A 53 30.31 -6.83 -2.97
C GLY A 53 30.00 -7.02 -1.50
N TYR A 54 29.73 -8.25 -1.06
CA TYR A 54 29.53 -8.57 0.36
C TYR A 54 30.77 -8.33 1.20
N ARG A 55 31.96 -8.66 0.68
CA ARG A 55 33.24 -8.41 1.36
C ARG A 55 33.49 -6.92 1.58
N SER A 56 33.16 -6.09 0.59
CA SER A 56 33.25 -4.64 0.70
C SER A 56 32.32 -4.12 1.82
N LEU A 57 31.03 -4.50 1.80
CA LEU A 57 30.07 -4.09 2.84
C LEU A 57 30.48 -4.61 4.23
N ALA A 58 31.06 -5.81 4.34
CA ALA A 58 31.57 -6.34 5.58
C ALA A 58 32.76 -5.53 6.13
N ARG A 59 33.71 -5.10 5.26
CA ARG A 59 34.81 -4.21 5.66
C ARG A 59 34.29 -2.85 6.17
N LEU A 60 33.34 -2.25 5.44
CA LEU A 60 32.73 -0.99 5.85
C LEU A 60 32.01 -1.11 7.21
N ALA A 61 31.33 -2.24 7.45
CA ALA A 61 30.68 -2.51 8.73
C ALA A 61 31.71 -2.74 9.86
N LYS A 62 32.80 -3.47 9.58
CA LYS A 62 33.91 -3.67 10.55
C LYS A 62 34.62 -2.36 10.90
N ALA A 63 34.71 -1.43 9.95
CA ALA A 63 35.26 -0.08 10.14
C ALA A 63 34.24 0.88 10.79
N GLU A 64 33.07 0.41 11.19
CA GLU A 64 31.97 1.19 11.78
C GLU A 64 31.47 2.35 10.89
N LEU A 65 31.75 2.33 9.58
CA LEU A 65 31.29 3.34 8.64
C LEU A 65 29.81 3.11 8.23
N VAL A 66 29.36 1.86 8.33
CA VAL A 66 28.02 1.42 7.94
C VAL A 66 27.47 0.52 9.04
N THR A 67 26.19 0.66 9.28
CA THR A 67 25.43 -0.25 10.15
C THR A 67 24.15 -0.70 9.46
N GLY A 68 23.33 -1.52 10.11
CA GLY A 68 22.12 -2.02 9.52
C GLY A 68 21.02 -2.32 10.54
N LEU A 69 19.79 -2.13 10.08
CA LEU A 69 18.57 -2.42 10.82
C LEU A 69 17.90 -3.66 10.22
N ARG A 70 17.40 -4.56 11.04
CA ARG A 70 16.51 -5.65 10.61
C ARG A 70 15.07 -5.24 10.87
N VAL A 71 14.22 -5.33 9.86
CA VAL A 71 12.80 -5.01 9.96
C VAL A 71 12.00 -6.21 9.46
N PRO A 72 11.08 -6.75 10.24
CA PRO A 72 10.22 -7.86 9.81
C PRO A 72 9.19 -7.35 8.79
N LEU A 73 9.42 -7.62 7.50
CA LEU A 73 8.55 -7.18 6.40
C LEU A 73 7.57 -8.27 5.93
N ARG A 74 7.95 -9.53 6.10
CA ARG A 74 7.14 -10.71 5.77
C ARG A 74 7.40 -11.79 6.83
N PRO A 75 6.47 -12.72 7.05
CA PRO A 75 6.69 -13.86 7.92
C PRO A 75 8.00 -14.58 7.53
N GLY A 76 8.87 -14.83 8.50
CA GLY A 76 10.15 -15.49 8.28
C GLY A 76 11.22 -14.67 7.53
N SER A 77 10.97 -13.40 7.21
CA SER A 77 11.92 -12.56 6.47
C SER A 77 12.11 -11.19 7.14
N ALA A 78 13.28 -10.99 7.73
CA ALA A 78 13.72 -9.70 8.26
C ALA A 78 15.00 -9.25 7.54
N PRO A 79 14.90 -8.63 6.35
CA PRO A 79 16.07 -8.21 5.60
C PRO A 79 16.86 -7.17 6.39
N ARG A 80 18.19 -7.28 6.32
CA ARG A 80 19.09 -6.26 6.86
C ARG A 80 19.12 -5.06 5.90
N LEU A 81 18.77 -3.89 6.41
CA LEU A 81 18.77 -2.62 5.68
C LEU A 81 19.95 -1.78 6.14
N LEU A 82 20.80 -1.39 5.23
CA LEU A 82 22.06 -0.70 5.52
C LEU A 82 21.89 0.82 5.47
N PHE A 83 22.65 1.51 6.31
CA PHE A 83 22.77 2.97 6.29
C PHE A 83 24.12 3.40 6.87
N VAL A 84 24.55 4.60 6.50
CA VAL A 84 25.81 5.18 6.99
C VAL A 84 25.71 5.59 8.46
N THR A 85 26.78 5.37 9.22
CA THR A 85 26.94 5.88 10.58
C THR A 85 27.40 7.35 10.55
N ASP A 86 27.46 8.02 11.71
CA ASP A 86 28.03 9.36 11.80
C ASP A 86 29.48 9.40 11.33
N LEU A 87 30.26 8.35 11.66
CA LEU A 87 31.64 8.22 11.18
C LEU A 87 31.71 8.03 9.67
N GLY A 88 30.82 7.18 9.09
CA GLY A 88 30.71 7.01 7.65
C GLY A 88 30.29 8.29 6.95
N LEU A 89 29.36 9.05 7.54
CA LEU A 89 28.94 10.35 7.03
C LEU A 89 30.09 11.36 7.02
N ALA A 90 30.91 11.39 8.09
CA ALA A 90 32.09 12.22 8.16
C ALA A 90 33.11 11.87 7.07
N ALA A 91 33.39 10.57 6.87
CA ALA A 91 34.30 10.12 5.83
C ALA A 91 33.83 10.52 4.41
N VAL A 92 32.52 10.40 4.13
CA VAL A 92 31.92 10.84 2.85
C VAL A 92 32.01 12.36 2.69
N ALA A 93 31.73 13.11 3.74
CA ALA A 93 31.80 14.58 3.73
C ALA A 93 33.21 15.07 3.42
N LEU A 94 34.21 14.46 4.05
CA LEU A 94 35.64 14.71 3.77
C LEU A 94 36.02 14.35 2.33
N ASP A 95 35.58 13.18 1.84
CA ASP A 95 35.86 12.75 0.47
C ASP A 95 35.29 13.70 -0.58
N GLN A 96 34.12 14.29 -0.29
CA GLN A 96 33.45 15.21 -1.19
C GLN A 96 33.79 16.69 -0.96
N GLY A 97 34.56 17.01 0.08
CA GLY A 97 34.88 18.38 0.45
C GLY A 97 33.70 19.25 0.86
N ILE A 98 32.67 18.62 1.48
CA ILE A 98 31.43 19.30 1.89
C ILE A 98 31.21 19.17 3.40
N ASP A 99 30.38 20.05 3.95
CA ASP A 99 29.97 19.96 5.37
C ASP A 99 29.11 18.74 5.63
N GLY A 100 29.42 17.98 6.69
CA GLY A 100 28.69 16.76 7.04
C GLY A 100 27.21 17.00 7.41
N ARG A 101 26.87 18.19 7.96
CA ARG A 101 25.48 18.56 8.25
C ARG A 101 24.70 18.83 6.96
N ASP A 102 25.36 19.45 5.99
CA ASP A 102 24.77 19.70 4.68
C ASP A 102 24.57 18.41 3.90
N LEU A 103 25.52 17.49 3.95
CA LEU A 103 25.39 16.17 3.37
C LEU A 103 24.20 15.42 4.01
N ALA A 104 24.13 15.38 5.34
CA ALA A 104 23.06 14.74 6.08
C ALA A 104 21.68 15.33 5.76
N ARG A 105 21.61 16.66 5.59
CA ARG A 105 20.37 17.36 5.24
C ARG A 105 19.94 17.08 3.81
N ARG A 106 20.86 17.18 2.85
CA ARG A 106 20.59 16.97 1.43
C ARG A 106 20.10 15.55 1.14
N ASN A 107 20.74 14.57 1.74
CA ASN A 107 20.46 13.15 1.51
C ASN A 107 19.49 12.54 2.53
N ARG A 108 18.97 13.36 3.48
CA ARG A 108 18.03 12.91 4.53
C ARG A 108 18.58 11.75 5.35
N LEU A 109 19.79 11.90 5.86
CA LEU A 109 20.52 10.89 6.62
C LEU A 109 20.50 11.12 8.13
N ARG A 110 19.87 12.22 8.58
CA ARG A 110 19.72 12.46 10.02
C ARG A 110 18.83 11.37 10.63
N THR A 111 19.04 11.10 11.88
CA THR A 111 18.26 10.14 12.67
C THR A 111 16.74 10.29 12.47
N ALA A 112 16.23 11.51 12.59
CA ALA A 112 14.81 11.79 12.39
C ALA A 112 14.34 11.49 10.94
N ASP A 113 15.20 11.72 9.95
CA ASP A 113 14.92 11.43 8.55
C ASP A 113 14.85 9.92 8.29
N LEU A 114 15.78 9.14 8.89
CA LEU A 114 15.79 7.67 8.80
C LEU A 114 14.56 7.06 9.47
N LEU A 115 14.22 7.55 10.67
CA LEU A 115 13.00 7.11 11.36
C LEU A 115 11.74 7.42 10.56
N ALA A 116 11.65 8.58 9.94
CA ALA A 116 10.51 8.97 9.11
C ALA A 116 10.32 8.10 7.86
N LEU A 117 11.33 7.30 7.45
CA LEU A 117 11.22 6.34 6.36
C LEU A 117 10.54 5.03 6.75
N LEU A 118 10.61 4.63 8.04
CA LEU A 118 10.15 3.32 8.51
C LEU A 118 8.66 3.06 8.24
N PRO A 119 7.73 3.99 8.49
CA PRO A 119 6.32 3.78 8.19
C PRO A 119 6.03 3.49 6.70
N GLY A 120 6.82 4.06 5.79
CA GLY A 120 6.69 3.86 4.33
C GLY A 120 7.73 2.90 3.74
N LEU A 121 8.33 2.05 4.55
CA LEU A 121 9.42 1.17 4.14
C LEU A 121 9.09 0.25 2.96
N PRO A 122 7.91 -0.37 2.83
CA PRO A 122 7.57 -1.19 1.67
C PRO A 122 7.64 -0.42 0.34
N HIS A 123 7.23 0.85 0.34
CA HIS A 123 7.31 1.69 -0.85
C HIS A 123 8.74 2.17 -1.15
N LEU A 124 9.54 2.41 -0.11
CA LEU A 124 10.97 2.67 -0.30
C LEU A 124 11.66 1.48 -0.95
N LEU A 125 11.42 0.28 -0.43
CA LEU A 125 12.03 -0.94 -0.97
C LEU A 125 11.53 -1.27 -2.38
N ALA A 126 10.28 -1.02 -2.69
CA ALA A 126 9.75 -1.16 -4.03
C ALA A 126 10.40 -0.16 -5.01
N ALA A 127 10.64 1.09 -4.58
CA ALA A 127 11.37 2.05 -5.41
C ALA A 127 12.84 1.63 -5.63
N TYR A 128 13.47 1.05 -4.61
CA TYR A 128 14.81 0.48 -4.73
C TYR A 128 14.87 -0.75 -5.65
N GLU A 129 13.85 -1.61 -5.58
CA GLU A 129 13.73 -2.76 -6.48
C GLU A 129 13.64 -2.30 -7.94
N LEU A 130 12.77 -1.30 -8.22
CA LEU A 130 12.64 -0.72 -9.55
C LEU A 130 13.93 -0.03 -10.02
N LEU A 131 14.61 0.71 -9.14
CA LEU A 131 15.92 1.27 -9.42
C LEU A 131 16.94 0.19 -9.80
N GLY A 132 16.97 -0.93 -9.07
CA GLY A 132 17.86 -2.06 -9.35
C GLY A 132 17.55 -2.75 -10.68
N LEU A 133 16.28 -2.87 -11.05
CA LEU A 133 15.86 -3.41 -12.36
C LEU A 133 16.33 -2.49 -13.50
N LEU A 134 16.12 -1.18 -13.36
CA LEU A 134 16.61 -0.19 -14.32
C LEU A 134 18.14 -0.21 -14.46
N ALA A 135 18.84 -0.29 -13.34
CA ALA A 135 20.30 -0.33 -13.36
C ALA A 135 20.86 -1.56 -14.13
N THR A 136 20.12 -2.67 -14.13
CA THR A 136 20.51 -3.92 -14.82
C THR A 136 19.86 -4.11 -16.18
N SER A 137 18.96 -3.22 -16.60
CA SER A 137 18.25 -3.33 -17.89
C SER A 137 19.06 -2.85 -19.09
N HIS A 138 20.21 -2.23 -18.86
CA HIS A 138 21.11 -1.72 -19.90
C HIS A 138 22.48 -2.40 -19.78
N PRO A 139 23.15 -2.74 -20.90
CA PRO A 139 24.52 -3.21 -20.86
C PRO A 139 25.46 -2.12 -20.34
N GLY A 140 26.53 -2.52 -19.70
CA GLY A 140 27.47 -1.58 -19.07
C GLY A 140 27.29 -1.49 -17.56
N ARG A 141 28.21 -0.75 -16.95
CA ARG A 141 28.21 -0.58 -15.50
C ARG A 141 27.35 0.62 -15.09
N PRO A 142 26.27 0.42 -14.31
CA PRO A 142 25.43 1.52 -13.90
C PRO A 142 26.14 2.43 -12.89
N ASN A 143 25.92 3.73 -13.02
CA ASN A 143 26.35 4.72 -12.05
C ASN A 143 25.14 5.59 -11.65
N LEU A 144 24.84 5.66 -10.37
CA LEU A 144 23.74 6.49 -9.85
C LEU A 144 24.20 7.94 -9.75
N LEU A 145 23.72 8.78 -10.66
CA LEU A 145 24.03 10.20 -10.70
C LEU A 145 23.20 11.02 -9.70
N ALA A 146 21.90 10.71 -9.61
CA ALA A 146 20.96 11.39 -8.72
C ALA A 146 19.89 10.47 -8.19
N TRP A 147 19.44 10.75 -6.97
CA TRP A 147 18.30 10.10 -6.32
C TRP A 147 17.51 11.12 -5.50
N GLU A 148 16.20 11.18 -5.70
CA GLU A 148 15.29 12.05 -4.95
C GLU A 148 14.05 11.28 -4.55
N ARG A 149 13.67 11.31 -3.27
CA ARG A 149 12.47 10.66 -2.76
C ARG A 149 11.84 11.43 -1.59
N PRO A 150 10.54 11.77 -1.67
CA PRO A 150 9.75 11.79 -2.89
C PRO A 150 10.26 12.87 -3.86
N TRP A 151 10.10 12.63 -5.16
CA TRP A 151 10.31 13.68 -6.15
C TRP A 151 9.17 14.69 -6.09
N ARG A 152 9.49 15.96 -6.00
CA ARG A 152 8.50 17.03 -5.90
C ARG A 152 8.85 18.17 -6.83
N ARG A 153 7.84 18.65 -7.56
CA ARG A 153 7.96 19.88 -8.38
C ARG A 153 6.75 20.76 -8.15
N ARG A 154 6.98 22.05 -8.25
CA ARG A 154 5.96 23.09 -8.15
C ARG A 154 6.08 24.00 -9.35
N GLY A 155 4.98 24.21 -10.07
CA GLY A 155 4.86 25.18 -11.14
C GLY A 155 3.93 26.31 -10.73
N GLU A 156 4.30 27.54 -11.10
CA GLU A 156 3.47 28.74 -10.91
C GLU A 156 2.99 29.20 -12.29
N ARG A 157 1.68 29.21 -12.48
CA ARG A 157 1.10 29.67 -13.74
C ARG A 157 1.17 31.20 -13.77
N ARG A 158 1.85 31.79 -14.78
CA ARG A 158 1.90 33.26 -14.96
C ARG A 158 0.47 33.81 -15.01
N GLY A 159 0.17 34.79 -14.18
CA GLY A 159 -1.14 35.47 -14.13
C GLY A 159 -2.25 34.75 -13.36
N ALA A 160 -1.98 33.60 -12.72
CA ALA A 160 -2.93 32.94 -11.85
C ALA A 160 -2.32 32.80 -10.43
N ASN A 161 -3.06 33.23 -9.42
CA ASN A 161 -2.67 33.10 -7.98
C ASN A 161 -2.67 31.63 -7.49
N ARG A 162 -2.50 30.64 -8.38
CA ARG A 162 -2.55 29.22 -8.04
C ARG A 162 -1.29 28.51 -8.52
N SER A 163 -0.52 28.02 -7.55
CA SER A 163 0.57 27.09 -7.81
C SER A 163 0.05 25.64 -7.92
N VAL A 164 0.61 24.88 -8.85
CA VAL A 164 0.37 23.45 -8.98
C VAL A 164 1.59 22.70 -8.49
N SER A 165 1.41 21.81 -7.53
CA SER A 165 2.47 20.91 -7.06
C SER A 165 2.16 19.47 -7.42
N VAL A 166 3.19 18.73 -7.81
CA VAL A 166 3.11 17.28 -8.06
C VAL A 166 4.17 16.59 -7.21
N SER A 167 3.82 15.40 -6.74
CA SER A 167 4.74 14.51 -6.02
C SER A 167 4.62 13.12 -6.58
N LEU A 168 5.76 12.50 -6.91
CA LEU A 168 5.87 11.10 -7.31
C LEU A 168 6.76 10.33 -6.32
N PRO A 169 6.66 8.99 -6.28
CA PRO A 169 7.36 8.18 -5.29
C PRO A 169 8.87 8.37 -5.30
N ALA A 170 9.53 8.39 -6.47
CA ALA A 170 10.95 8.62 -6.57
C ALA A 170 11.38 9.15 -7.95
N TYR A 171 12.59 9.68 -8.00
CA TYR A 171 13.33 10.06 -9.20
C TYR A 171 14.73 9.45 -9.11
N ALA A 172 15.24 8.99 -10.24
CA ALA A 172 16.63 8.54 -10.38
C ALA A 172 17.22 9.07 -11.67
N ALA A 173 18.53 9.38 -11.65
CA ALA A 173 19.31 9.54 -12.85
C ALA A 173 20.46 8.51 -12.81
N LEU A 174 20.58 7.74 -13.89
CA LEU A 174 21.59 6.70 -14.07
C LEU A 174 22.43 6.99 -15.30
N SER A 175 23.70 6.59 -15.29
CA SER A 175 24.52 6.52 -16.49
C SER A 175 25.12 5.13 -16.66
N TRP A 176 25.35 4.75 -17.91
CA TRP A 176 26.04 3.53 -18.32
C TRP A 176 27.04 3.92 -19.40
N ASP A 177 28.31 3.85 -19.08
CA ASP A 177 29.37 4.34 -19.95
C ASP A 177 29.08 5.77 -20.45
N ASP A 178 28.84 5.97 -21.75
CA ASP A 178 28.57 7.28 -22.36
C ASP A 178 27.06 7.65 -22.42
N GLU A 179 26.16 6.72 -22.05
CA GLU A 179 24.72 6.95 -22.03
C GLU A 179 24.21 7.32 -20.64
N TRP A 180 23.17 8.12 -20.57
CA TRP A 180 22.51 8.43 -19.33
C TRP A 180 21.00 8.56 -19.50
N GLY A 181 20.25 8.34 -18.42
CA GLY A 181 18.80 8.47 -18.38
C GLY A 181 18.29 9.02 -17.07
N ALA A 182 17.19 9.75 -17.16
CA ALA A 182 16.46 10.30 -16.02
C ALA A 182 15.06 9.69 -15.94
N PHE A 183 14.66 9.25 -14.76
CA PHE A 183 13.48 8.42 -14.57
C PHE A 183 12.61 8.90 -13.41
N LEU A 184 11.30 8.98 -13.63
CA LEU A 184 10.29 9.13 -12.58
C LEU A 184 9.77 7.73 -12.24
N LEU A 185 10.00 7.25 -11.04
CA LEU A 185 9.71 5.87 -10.64
C LEU A 185 8.39 5.75 -9.92
N VAL A 186 7.51 4.90 -10.43
CA VAL A 186 6.22 4.55 -9.82
C VAL A 186 6.16 3.04 -9.55
N PRO A 187 6.62 2.59 -8.38
CA PRO A 187 6.52 1.20 -7.97
C PRO A 187 5.08 0.90 -7.49
N ASP A 188 4.24 0.47 -8.41
CA ASP A 188 2.85 0.15 -8.10
C ASP A 188 2.70 -1.31 -7.68
N ARG A 189 2.35 -1.54 -6.42
CA ARG A 189 2.12 -2.88 -5.85
C ARG A 189 0.65 -3.28 -5.80
N GLY A 190 -0.22 -2.57 -6.53
CA GLY A 190 -1.64 -2.87 -6.57
C GLY A 190 -2.45 -2.33 -5.38
N THR A 191 -1.80 -1.82 -4.35
CA THR A 191 -2.45 -1.30 -3.13
C THR A 191 -3.11 0.07 -3.33
N PHE A 192 -2.69 0.79 -4.38
CA PHE A 192 -3.17 2.14 -4.65
C PHE A 192 -4.20 2.13 -5.78
N PRO A 193 -5.43 2.63 -5.59
CA PRO A 193 -6.42 2.69 -6.65
C PRO A 193 -5.96 3.56 -7.82
N LEU A 194 -6.02 3.04 -9.05
CA LEU A 194 -5.53 3.74 -10.25
C LEU A 194 -6.18 5.11 -10.46
N ARG A 195 -7.47 5.28 -10.08
CA ARG A 195 -8.16 6.57 -10.16
C ARG A 195 -7.43 7.70 -9.41
N LEU A 196 -6.68 7.38 -8.37
CA LEU A 196 -5.93 8.36 -7.58
C LEU A 196 -4.68 8.83 -8.33
N TYR A 197 -4.07 7.96 -9.13
CA TYR A 197 -2.97 8.36 -10.02
C TYR A 197 -3.43 9.33 -11.11
N ARG A 198 -4.68 9.24 -11.58
CA ARG A 198 -5.24 10.18 -12.59
C ARG A 198 -5.02 11.64 -12.19
N HIS A 199 -5.29 11.98 -10.93
CA HIS A 199 -5.08 13.34 -10.44
C HIS A 199 -3.60 13.74 -10.42
N THR A 200 -2.72 12.84 -10.01
CA THR A 200 -1.26 13.06 -10.00
C THR A 200 -0.72 13.25 -11.41
N LEU A 201 -1.13 12.40 -12.36
CA LEU A 201 -0.72 12.48 -13.77
C LEU A 201 -1.22 13.77 -14.44
N ARG A 202 -2.47 14.18 -14.17
CA ARG A 202 -2.97 15.48 -14.66
C ARG A 202 -2.14 16.66 -14.15
N ARG A 203 -1.76 16.65 -12.88
CA ARG A 203 -0.86 17.66 -12.31
C ARG A 203 0.52 17.61 -12.95
N LEU A 204 1.02 16.42 -13.24
CA LEU A 204 2.32 16.25 -13.92
C LEU A 204 2.30 16.88 -15.32
N LEU A 205 1.22 16.68 -16.09
CA LEU A 205 1.04 17.36 -17.39
C LEU A 205 1.01 18.88 -17.26
N ILE A 206 0.30 19.40 -16.26
CA ILE A 206 0.25 20.85 -16.01
C ILE A 206 1.62 21.38 -15.65
N VAL A 207 2.37 20.69 -14.78
CA VAL A 207 3.74 21.10 -14.40
C VAL A 207 4.66 21.07 -15.61
N ARG A 208 4.57 20.07 -16.50
CA ARG A 208 5.30 20.03 -17.80
C ARG A 208 5.01 21.26 -18.64
N GLN A 209 3.74 21.61 -18.81
CA GLN A 209 3.34 22.79 -19.61
C GLN A 209 3.86 24.11 -19.02
N ILE A 210 3.89 24.21 -17.67
CA ILE A 210 4.36 25.43 -16.99
C ILE A 210 5.87 25.59 -17.11
N LEU A 211 6.61 24.50 -16.95
CA LEU A 211 8.07 24.50 -16.94
C LEU A 211 8.66 24.54 -18.35
N GLY A 212 7.87 24.18 -19.37
CA GLY A 212 8.33 24.08 -20.77
C GLY A 212 9.37 22.98 -20.99
N ASP A 213 9.44 22.02 -20.06
CA ASP A 213 10.53 21.05 -19.98
C ASP A 213 10.15 19.68 -20.51
N VAL A 214 11.18 18.98 -20.98
CA VAL A 214 11.12 17.54 -21.18
C VAL A 214 11.13 16.88 -19.80
N LEU A 215 10.03 16.22 -19.44
CA LEU A 215 9.98 15.43 -18.20
C LEU A 215 10.83 14.17 -18.35
N PRO A 216 11.46 13.71 -17.25
CA PRO A 216 12.08 12.40 -17.20
C PRO A 216 11.10 11.28 -17.58
N LEU A 217 11.59 10.18 -18.13
CA LEU A 217 10.78 9.02 -18.51
C LEU A 217 10.01 8.49 -17.29
N LEU A 218 8.70 8.38 -17.41
CA LEU A 218 7.87 7.77 -16.37
C LEU A 218 8.00 6.23 -16.47
N VAL A 219 8.49 5.61 -15.43
CA VAL A 219 8.64 4.16 -15.34
C VAL A 219 7.71 3.61 -14.28
N VAL A 220 6.79 2.77 -14.71
CA VAL A 220 5.80 2.12 -13.85
C VAL A 220 6.08 0.62 -13.85
N ALA A 221 6.35 0.06 -12.66
CA ALA A 221 6.31 -1.38 -12.45
C ALA A 221 5.07 -1.73 -11.63
N THR A 222 4.24 -2.63 -12.15
CA THR A 222 2.94 -2.96 -11.57
C THR A 222 2.72 -4.47 -11.44
N THR A 223 1.63 -4.87 -10.80
CA THR A 223 1.26 -6.27 -10.60
C THR A 223 0.35 -6.76 -11.72
N GLY A 224 0.78 -7.78 -12.45
CA GLY A 224 -0.03 -8.46 -13.46
C GLY A 224 -0.35 -7.65 -14.73
N ALA A 225 -0.64 -8.37 -15.81
CA ALA A 225 -0.85 -7.80 -17.15
C ALA A 225 -2.08 -6.89 -17.24
N GLU A 226 -3.17 -7.24 -16.53
CA GLU A 226 -4.42 -6.46 -16.51
C GLU A 226 -4.18 -5.05 -15.94
N ARG A 227 -3.47 -4.98 -14.82
CA ARG A 227 -3.17 -3.69 -14.21
C ARG A 227 -2.19 -2.87 -15.04
N ALA A 228 -1.25 -3.53 -15.73
CA ALA A 228 -0.37 -2.87 -16.68
C ALA A 228 -1.15 -2.29 -17.88
N ARG A 229 -2.17 -3.00 -18.38
CA ARG A 229 -3.09 -2.50 -19.41
C ARG A 229 -3.86 -1.29 -18.88
N ALA A 230 -4.46 -1.39 -17.71
CA ALA A 230 -5.21 -0.28 -17.10
C ALA A 230 -4.33 0.97 -16.84
N TRP A 231 -3.04 0.79 -16.58
CA TRP A 231 -2.09 1.90 -16.52
C TRP A 231 -1.88 2.59 -17.86
N ARG A 232 -1.73 1.83 -18.96
CA ARG A 232 -1.59 2.40 -20.31
C ARG A 232 -2.85 3.17 -20.71
N GLU A 233 -4.03 2.58 -20.51
CA GLU A 233 -5.32 3.26 -20.73
C GLU A 233 -5.45 4.53 -19.89
N LEU A 234 -5.00 4.52 -18.63
CA LEU A 234 -5.02 5.71 -17.77
C LEU A 234 -4.12 6.83 -18.31
N LEU A 235 -2.93 6.49 -18.82
CA LEU A 235 -1.99 7.46 -19.41
C LEU A 235 -2.59 8.10 -20.67
N ASP A 236 -3.19 7.30 -21.54
CA ASP A 236 -3.85 7.76 -22.76
C ASP A 236 -5.08 8.64 -22.45
N ASP A 237 -5.88 8.23 -21.47
CA ASP A 237 -7.04 9.00 -21.00
C ASP A 237 -6.64 10.37 -20.45
N VAL A 238 -5.56 10.40 -19.64
CA VAL A 238 -5.09 11.65 -19.03
C VAL A 238 -4.56 12.61 -20.09
N ALA A 239 -3.87 12.10 -21.11
CA ALA A 239 -3.40 12.90 -22.24
C ALA A 239 -4.57 13.48 -23.04
N ARG A 240 -5.55 12.65 -23.43
CA ARG A 240 -6.77 13.06 -24.14
C ARG A 240 -7.58 14.09 -23.35
N ASP A 241 -7.85 13.84 -22.08
CA ASP A 241 -8.56 14.76 -21.18
C ASP A 241 -7.84 16.11 -21.04
N GLY A 242 -6.51 16.09 -21.01
CA GLY A 242 -5.65 17.27 -20.87
C GLY A 242 -5.39 18.01 -22.19
N ARG A 243 -5.82 17.47 -23.34
CA ARG A 243 -5.47 17.95 -24.69
C ARG A 243 -3.96 18.22 -24.81
N ALA A 244 -3.18 17.29 -24.33
CA ALA A 244 -1.73 17.39 -24.25
C ALA A 244 -1.08 16.15 -24.87
N ASP A 245 0.16 16.29 -25.32
CA ASP A 245 0.95 15.15 -25.76
C ASP A 245 1.08 14.10 -24.64
N PRO A 246 1.06 12.81 -24.97
CA PRO A 246 1.23 11.75 -24.00
C PRO A 246 2.53 11.94 -23.18
N LEU A 247 2.50 11.46 -21.95
CA LEU A 247 3.73 11.36 -21.14
C LEU A 247 4.61 10.24 -21.73
N ALA A 248 5.88 10.51 -21.91
CA ALA A 248 6.84 9.44 -22.20
C ALA A 248 6.84 8.47 -21.01
N ALA A 249 6.37 7.25 -21.22
CA ALA A 249 6.19 6.26 -20.16
C ALA A 249 6.51 4.85 -20.62
N ARG A 250 7.06 4.04 -19.72
CA ARG A 250 7.16 2.58 -19.83
C ARG A 250 6.39 1.94 -18.69
N VAL A 251 5.52 1.00 -19.04
CA VAL A 251 4.70 0.25 -18.08
C VAL A 251 5.02 -1.23 -18.24
N ALA A 252 5.59 -1.82 -17.20
CA ALA A 252 5.96 -3.21 -17.11
C ALA A 252 5.27 -3.89 -15.91
N THR A 253 5.18 -5.20 -15.91
CA THR A 253 4.88 -5.94 -14.69
C THR A 253 6.16 -6.20 -13.90
N TRP A 254 6.06 -6.48 -12.60
CA TRP A 254 7.22 -6.82 -11.78
C TRP A 254 7.98 -8.06 -12.31
N GLU A 255 7.23 -8.99 -12.93
CA GLU A 255 7.76 -10.22 -13.51
C GLU A 255 8.52 -9.97 -14.81
N THR A 256 8.06 -9.04 -15.65
CA THR A 256 8.63 -8.75 -16.97
C THR A 256 9.55 -7.53 -16.97
N ALA A 257 9.64 -6.78 -15.86
CA ALA A 257 10.31 -5.49 -15.82
C ALA A 257 11.80 -5.54 -16.24
N SER A 258 12.51 -6.64 -16.00
CA SER A 258 13.91 -6.80 -16.43
C SER A 258 14.06 -6.82 -17.96
N VAL A 259 13.03 -7.25 -18.68
CA VAL A 259 13.01 -7.32 -20.16
C VAL A 259 12.33 -6.08 -20.74
N ASP A 260 11.13 -5.73 -20.22
CA ASP A 260 10.31 -4.64 -20.75
C ASP A 260 10.96 -3.25 -20.54
N LEU A 261 11.82 -3.13 -19.54
CA LEU A 261 12.57 -1.91 -19.27
C LEU A 261 13.89 -1.85 -20.03
N ALA A 262 14.35 -2.96 -20.63
CA ALA A 262 15.51 -2.98 -21.51
C ALA A 262 15.17 -2.33 -22.87
N GLY A 263 16.13 -1.64 -23.46
CA GLY A 263 15.99 -1.07 -24.81
C GLY A 263 16.34 0.41 -24.87
N PRO A 264 16.39 1.00 -26.07
CA PRO A 264 16.81 2.39 -26.24
C PRO A 264 15.88 3.32 -25.46
N TRP A 265 16.50 4.19 -24.69
CA TRP A 265 15.79 5.25 -23.97
C TRP A 265 15.43 6.34 -24.96
N PRO A 266 14.24 6.99 -24.88
CA PRO A 266 13.98 8.16 -25.70
C PRO A 266 15.06 9.20 -25.41
N ASP A 267 15.64 9.77 -26.48
CA ASP A 267 16.59 10.85 -26.37
C ASP A 267 15.99 11.95 -25.47
N VAL A 268 16.51 12.08 -24.29
CA VAL A 268 16.24 13.20 -23.44
C VAL A 268 17.04 14.33 -24.09
N GLY A 269 16.37 15.15 -24.92
CA GLY A 269 17.02 16.20 -25.68
C GLY A 269 17.96 17.04 -24.81
N PRO A 270 18.95 17.73 -25.40
CA PRO A 270 20.00 18.46 -24.68
C PRO A 270 19.51 19.57 -23.75
N GLY A 271 18.21 19.82 -23.64
CA GLY A 271 17.56 20.73 -22.70
C GLY A 271 17.00 20.07 -21.44
N ALA A 272 17.02 18.72 -21.30
CA ALA A 272 16.74 18.15 -19.99
C ALA A 272 17.87 18.62 -19.04
N PRO A 273 17.56 19.21 -17.84
CA PRO A 273 18.61 19.53 -16.92
C PRO A 273 19.33 18.23 -16.60
N GLY A 274 20.47 18.04 -17.23
CA GLY A 274 21.48 17.12 -16.74
C GLY A 274 21.56 17.37 -15.23
N PRO A 275 21.97 16.40 -14.41
CA PRO A 275 22.18 16.65 -13.01
C PRO A 275 23.00 17.95 -12.99
N SER A 276 22.33 19.07 -12.73
CA SER A 276 23.03 20.34 -12.74
C SER A 276 24.21 20.06 -11.85
N ALA A 277 25.41 20.04 -12.44
CA ALA A 277 26.57 20.40 -11.69
C ALA A 277 26.16 21.75 -11.09
N ARG A 278 25.38 21.71 -10.00
CA ARG A 278 25.21 22.85 -9.13
C ARG A 278 26.63 23.21 -8.84
N ALA A 279 27.03 24.28 -9.47
CA ALA A 279 28.38 24.81 -9.47
C ALA A 279 28.98 24.43 -8.13
N ALA A 280 30.06 23.68 -8.17
CA ALA A 280 30.75 23.24 -6.97
C ALA A 280 30.91 24.50 -6.13
N SER A 281 30.12 24.60 -5.08
CA SER A 281 30.31 25.68 -4.11
C SER A 281 31.79 25.58 -3.73
N PRO A 282 32.56 26.68 -3.71
CA PRO A 282 33.98 26.63 -3.41
C PRO A 282 34.16 25.77 -2.17
N PRO A 283 35.24 24.99 -2.07
CA PRO A 283 35.46 24.08 -0.96
C PRO A 283 35.37 24.87 0.34
N LEU A 284 34.24 24.75 1.00
CA LEU A 284 34.08 25.22 2.37
C LEU A 284 35.01 24.34 3.19
N HIS A 285 35.99 24.97 3.88
CA HIS A 285 36.80 24.26 4.86
C HIS A 285 35.88 23.40 5.71
N PRO A 286 36.11 22.09 5.80
CA PRO A 286 35.21 21.17 6.50
C PRO A 286 35.04 21.67 7.92
N SER A 287 33.84 22.05 8.29
CA SER A 287 33.52 22.43 9.66
C SER A 287 33.82 21.23 10.55
N LYS A 288 34.74 21.42 11.51
CA LYS A 288 35.13 20.37 12.48
C LYS A 288 33.99 19.95 13.42
N SER A 289 32.82 20.53 13.29
CA SER A 289 31.65 20.22 14.10
C SER A 289 30.63 19.42 13.29
N LEU A 290 30.70 18.11 13.38
CA LEU A 290 29.54 17.26 13.07
C LEU A 290 28.48 17.45 14.16
N PRO A 291 27.18 17.40 13.80
CA PRO A 291 26.16 17.43 14.82
C PRO A 291 26.39 16.27 15.77
N ALA A 292 26.51 16.55 17.08
CA ALA A 292 26.40 15.58 18.11
C ALA A 292 24.98 14.98 18.04
N GLY A 293 24.77 14.09 17.10
CA GLY A 293 23.54 13.33 16.96
C GLY A 293 23.60 12.23 18.01
N ARG A 294 22.62 12.19 18.92
CA ARG A 294 22.40 11.01 19.75
C ARG A 294 22.40 9.79 18.81
N ARG A 295 23.36 8.88 19.02
CA ARG A 295 23.24 7.52 18.45
C ARG A 295 21.85 7.05 18.81
N ILE A 296 20.99 6.81 17.82
CA ILE A 296 19.87 5.94 18.08
C ILE A 296 20.51 4.57 18.29
N PRO A 297 20.27 3.90 19.40
CA PRO A 297 20.47 2.46 19.46
C PRO A 297 19.42 1.83 18.53
N LEU A 298 19.66 1.84 17.23
CA LEU A 298 18.95 1.02 16.25
C LEU A 298 19.45 -0.43 16.30
N GLN A 299 19.92 -0.85 17.47
CA GLN A 299 19.97 -2.25 17.85
C GLN A 299 18.56 -2.62 18.31
N VAL A 300 17.74 -3.00 17.35
CA VAL A 300 16.62 -3.89 17.65
C VAL A 300 17.29 -5.23 17.93
N GLY A 301 17.76 -5.40 19.15
CA GLY A 301 18.10 -6.71 19.66
C GLY A 301 16.84 -7.55 19.69
N ASP A 302 16.98 -8.86 19.51
CA ASP A 302 15.86 -9.82 19.58
C ASP A 302 15.05 -9.72 20.90
N ASP A 303 15.54 -8.98 21.88
CA ASP A 303 14.97 -8.80 23.24
C ASP A 303 14.17 -7.49 23.45
N VAL A 304 14.05 -6.60 22.47
CA VAL A 304 13.29 -5.35 22.66
C VAL A 304 11.82 -5.56 22.34
N THR A 305 11.08 -6.01 23.32
CA THR A 305 9.62 -6.26 23.23
C THR A 305 8.77 -5.00 23.31
N ARG A 306 9.35 -3.82 23.58
CA ARG A 306 8.57 -2.57 23.73
C ARG A 306 9.33 -1.34 23.20
N PRO A 307 8.71 -0.55 22.30
CA PRO A 307 9.29 0.71 21.86
C PRO A 307 9.38 1.68 23.03
N PRO A 308 10.44 2.51 23.12
CA PRO A 308 10.56 3.52 24.18
C PRO A 308 9.38 4.50 24.15
N ALA A 309 8.96 4.96 25.32
CA ALA A 309 7.89 5.95 25.48
C ALA A 309 8.36 7.32 24.99
N THR A 310 8.29 7.52 23.67
CA THR A 310 8.58 8.80 23.00
C THR A 310 7.28 9.38 22.43
N GLY A 311 7.07 10.70 22.53
CA GLY A 311 5.86 11.36 22.05
C GLY A 311 5.86 11.64 20.53
N GLY A 312 4.66 11.75 19.94
CA GLY A 312 4.46 12.31 18.61
C GLY A 312 4.95 11.45 17.44
N ALA A 313 5.39 12.10 16.35
CA ALA A 313 5.78 11.44 15.10
C ALA A 313 6.92 10.42 15.24
N ALA A 314 7.83 10.60 16.20
CA ALA A 314 8.91 9.66 16.48
C ALA A 314 8.37 8.32 17.02
N ARG A 315 7.29 8.35 17.82
CA ARG A 315 6.63 7.16 18.34
C ARG A 315 6.05 6.29 17.22
N VAL A 316 5.33 6.90 16.27
CA VAL A 316 4.74 6.19 15.11
C VAL A 316 5.84 5.57 14.25
N SER A 317 6.93 6.30 14.03
CA SER A 317 8.06 5.82 13.23
C SER A 317 8.78 4.64 13.89
N LEU A 318 8.98 4.69 15.22
CA LEU A 318 9.55 3.59 15.98
C LEU A 318 8.61 2.39 16.02
N ALA A 319 7.32 2.60 16.29
CA ALA A 319 6.33 1.52 16.26
C ALA A 319 6.38 0.73 14.94
N ALA A 320 6.54 1.41 13.80
CA ALA A 320 6.64 0.77 12.49
C ALA A 320 7.80 -0.24 12.38
N ALA A 321 8.88 -0.07 13.15
CA ALA A 321 10.03 -0.99 13.15
C ALA A 321 9.79 -2.25 13.98
N TYR A 322 8.86 -2.20 14.92
CA TYR A 322 8.57 -3.31 15.83
C TYR A 322 7.34 -4.14 15.43
N LEU A 323 6.48 -3.60 14.57
CA LEU A 323 5.30 -4.31 14.13
C LEU A 323 5.65 -5.49 13.23
N SER A 324 5.09 -6.64 13.55
CA SER A 324 5.15 -7.81 12.69
C SER A 324 4.27 -7.62 11.44
N PRO A 325 4.46 -8.42 10.39
CA PRO A 325 3.56 -8.44 9.24
C PRO A 325 2.09 -8.71 9.62
N GLU A 326 1.87 -9.51 10.65
CA GLU A 326 0.55 -9.82 11.19
C GLU A 326 -0.09 -8.59 11.84
N ASP A 327 0.68 -7.79 12.57
CA ASP A 327 0.20 -6.54 13.18
C ASP A 327 -0.17 -5.53 12.10
N HIS A 328 0.60 -5.44 11.02
CA HIS A 328 0.26 -4.62 9.85
C HIS A 328 -1.03 -5.09 9.17
N ARG A 329 -1.26 -6.40 9.06
CA ARG A 329 -2.51 -6.95 8.51
C ARG A 329 -3.71 -6.59 9.39
N LEU A 330 -3.58 -6.71 10.71
CA LEU A 330 -4.63 -6.34 11.66
C LEU A 330 -4.91 -4.84 11.62
N LEU A 331 -3.88 -3.99 11.61
CA LEU A 331 -4.04 -2.54 11.46
C LEU A 331 -4.74 -2.16 10.15
N ALA A 332 -4.36 -2.77 9.04
CA ALA A 332 -5.00 -2.53 7.75
C ALA A 332 -6.48 -2.95 7.79
N LEU A 333 -6.80 -4.10 8.38
CA LEU A 333 -8.18 -4.58 8.53
C LEU A 333 -9.02 -3.62 9.37
N ILE A 334 -8.52 -3.18 10.53
CA ILE A 334 -9.20 -2.18 11.38
C ILE A 334 -9.38 -0.86 10.61
N GLY A 335 -8.41 -0.46 9.78
CA GLY A 335 -8.50 0.76 8.97
C GLY A 335 -9.55 0.68 7.88
N HIS A 336 -9.63 -0.45 7.16
CA HIS A 336 -10.60 -0.66 6.09
C HIS A 336 -12.01 -0.92 6.61
N HIS A 337 -12.13 -1.58 7.75
CA HIS A 337 -13.39 -1.97 8.36
C HIS A 337 -13.40 -1.54 9.83
N PRO A 338 -13.55 -0.22 10.09
CA PRO A 338 -13.63 0.29 11.45
C PRO A 338 -14.85 -0.30 12.16
N ILE A 339 -14.72 -0.53 13.47
CA ILE A 339 -15.74 -1.15 14.34
C ILE A 339 -16.10 -2.61 13.98
N LEU A 340 -15.28 -3.29 13.17
CA LEU A 340 -15.42 -4.73 12.97
C LEU A 340 -15.18 -5.45 14.32
N PRO A 341 -16.03 -6.42 14.71
CA PRO A 341 -15.86 -7.20 15.95
C PRO A 341 -14.56 -8.01 15.95
N LEU A 342 -13.92 -8.15 17.12
CA LEU A 342 -12.68 -8.93 17.24
C LEU A 342 -12.83 -10.39 16.81
N CYS A 343 -13.99 -11.01 17.05
CA CYS A 343 -14.27 -12.36 16.55
C CYS A 343 -14.32 -12.41 15.02
N ALA A 344 -14.96 -11.42 14.39
CA ALA A 344 -15.01 -11.31 12.93
C ALA A 344 -13.61 -11.04 12.34
N MET A 345 -12.77 -10.22 13.00
CA MET A 345 -11.38 -10.05 12.60
C MET A 345 -10.59 -11.37 12.66
N ALA A 346 -10.84 -12.19 13.70
CA ALA A 346 -10.23 -13.51 13.82
C ALA A 346 -10.61 -14.40 12.63
N ASP A 347 -11.89 -14.44 12.27
CA ASP A 347 -12.38 -15.19 11.12
C ASP A 347 -11.77 -14.71 9.81
N VAL A 348 -11.74 -13.38 9.58
CA VAL A 348 -11.14 -12.78 8.38
C VAL A 348 -9.65 -13.11 8.26
N LEU A 349 -8.90 -13.02 9.36
CA LEU A 349 -7.45 -13.26 9.36
C LEU A 349 -7.07 -14.74 9.43
N GLY A 350 -8.02 -15.63 9.74
CA GLY A 350 -7.77 -17.04 9.96
C GLY A 350 -7.01 -17.30 11.27
N TRP A 351 -7.23 -16.48 12.28
CA TRP A 351 -6.60 -16.58 13.59
C TRP A 351 -7.57 -17.09 14.66
N THR A 352 -7.03 -17.49 15.80
CA THR A 352 -7.88 -17.74 16.97
C THR A 352 -8.31 -16.42 17.60
N PRO A 353 -9.48 -16.37 18.26
CA PRO A 353 -9.92 -15.18 18.99
C PRO A 353 -8.93 -14.70 20.06
N ALA A 354 -8.20 -15.63 20.67
CA ALA A 354 -7.17 -15.31 21.66
C ALA A 354 -5.98 -14.55 21.04
N VAL A 355 -5.46 -15.01 19.90
CA VAL A 355 -4.39 -14.35 19.15
C VAL A 355 -4.83 -12.96 18.69
N THR A 356 -6.04 -12.84 18.12
CA THR A 356 -6.58 -11.56 17.66
C THR A 356 -6.69 -10.56 18.81
N ARG A 357 -7.24 -10.98 19.95
CA ARG A 357 -7.37 -10.14 21.14
C ARG A 357 -6.01 -9.71 21.69
N HIS A 358 -5.04 -10.61 21.76
CA HIS A 358 -3.70 -10.29 22.22
C HIS A 358 -3.02 -9.24 21.32
N ARG A 359 -3.05 -9.45 19.99
CA ARG A 359 -2.47 -8.50 19.03
C ARG A 359 -3.20 -7.15 19.02
N CYS A 360 -4.55 -7.16 19.11
CA CYS A 360 -5.30 -5.91 19.22
C CYS A 360 -4.92 -5.13 20.47
N ARG A 361 -4.77 -5.80 21.61
CA ARG A 361 -4.31 -5.16 22.85
C ARG A 361 -2.91 -4.55 22.68
N TYR A 362 -2.00 -5.25 22.03
CA TYR A 362 -0.67 -4.73 21.72
C TYR A 362 -0.73 -3.44 20.88
N LEU A 363 -1.59 -3.40 19.85
CA LEU A 363 -1.80 -2.19 19.04
C LEU A 363 -2.42 -1.04 19.84
N VAL A 364 -3.28 -1.34 20.81
CA VAL A 364 -3.85 -0.35 21.74
C VAL A 364 -2.76 0.20 22.68
N GLU A 365 -1.91 -0.64 23.23
CA GLU A 365 -0.77 -0.23 24.06
C GLU A 365 0.21 0.67 23.30
N LEU A 366 0.42 0.41 22.01
CA LEU A 366 1.20 1.26 21.11
C LEU A 366 0.47 2.57 20.76
N GLY A 367 -0.80 2.72 21.11
CA GLY A 367 -1.63 3.87 20.76
C GLY A 367 -1.97 3.96 19.27
N LEU A 368 -1.94 2.84 18.53
CA LEU A 368 -2.26 2.76 17.11
C LEU A 368 -3.73 2.40 16.87
N ALA A 369 -4.34 1.68 17.82
CA ALA A 369 -5.75 1.35 17.83
C ALA A 369 -6.37 1.74 19.18
N ARG A 370 -7.70 1.73 19.25
CA ARG A 370 -8.45 1.79 20.50
C ARG A 370 -9.67 0.87 20.43
N LEU A 371 -10.14 0.42 21.57
CA LEU A 371 -11.42 -0.24 21.68
C LEU A 371 -12.51 0.84 21.84
N VAL A 372 -13.68 0.56 21.27
CA VAL A 372 -14.85 1.44 21.39
C VAL A 372 -15.53 1.17 22.73
N ASP A 373 -15.78 2.24 23.49
CA ASP A 373 -16.31 2.14 24.85
C ASP A 373 -17.83 1.87 24.88
N ALA A 374 -18.30 1.25 25.96
CA ALA A 374 -19.72 0.96 26.20
C ALA A 374 -20.62 2.22 26.18
N GLY A 375 -20.08 3.35 26.61
CA GLY A 375 -20.79 4.64 26.55
C GLY A 375 -21.01 5.17 25.13
N GLU A 376 -20.25 4.66 24.15
CA GLU A 376 -20.35 5.06 22.75
C GLU A 376 -21.30 4.17 21.93
N VAL A 377 -21.46 2.89 22.32
CA VAL A 377 -22.21 1.89 21.51
C VAL A 377 -23.22 1.08 22.31
N GLY A 378 -23.23 1.18 23.61
CA GLY A 378 -24.02 0.32 24.48
C GLY A 378 -23.22 -0.89 25.02
N ALA A 379 -23.70 -1.44 26.13
CA ALA A 379 -22.96 -2.49 26.85
C ALA A 379 -22.86 -3.80 26.05
N LYS A 380 -23.89 -4.17 25.29
CA LYS A 380 -23.93 -5.40 24.49
C LYS A 380 -22.88 -5.35 23.37
N GLU A 381 -22.80 -4.27 22.64
CA GLU A 381 -21.89 -4.06 21.52
C GLU A 381 -20.44 -3.94 22.03
N ALA A 382 -20.23 -3.31 23.17
CA ALA A 382 -18.91 -3.20 23.79
C ALA A 382 -18.32 -4.56 24.19
N THR A 383 -19.16 -5.52 24.63
CA THR A 383 -18.72 -6.87 25.03
C THR A 383 -18.18 -7.69 23.86
N ILE A 384 -18.59 -7.41 22.62
CA ILE A 384 -18.06 -8.09 21.42
C ILE A 384 -16.70 -7.54 20.98
N GLY A 385 -16.22 -6.46 21.59
CA GLY A 385 -14.91 -5.86 21.34
C GLY A 385 -14.82 -5.25 19.95
N LEU A 386 -15.30 -4.02 19.79
CA LEU A 386 -15.16 -3.24 18.57
C LEU A 386 -13.85 -2.46 18.60
N ALA A 387 -13.13 -2.41 17.50
CA ALA A 387 -11.86 -1.69 17.41
C ALA A 387 -11.86 -0.67 16.28
N GLU A 388 -11.19 0.45 16.50
CA GLU A 388 -10.94 1.48 15.49
C GLU A 388 -9.50 1.98 15.55
N LEU A 389 -9.00 2.57 14.47
CA LEU A 389 -7.67 3.18 14.45
C LEU A 389 -7.67 4.50 15.22
N THR A 390 -6.54 4.78 15.85
CA THR A 390 -6.20 6.15 16.25
C THR A 390 -5.68 6.93 15.02
N ARG A 391 -5.50 8.24 15.18
CA ARG A 391 -4.87 9.07 14.14
C ARG A 391 -3.47 8.56 13.78
N ASP A 392 -2.72 8.08 14.74
CA ASP A 392 -1.37 7.57 14.53
C ASP A 392 -1.41 6.21 13.84
N GLY A 393 -2.35 5.33 14.19
CA GLY A 393 -2.60 4.09 13.46
C GLY A 393 -2.97 4.34 12.00
N LEU A 394 -3.85 5.30 11.72
CA LEU A 394 -4.20 5.66 10.35
C LEU A 394 -3.01 6.25 9.57
N ARG A 395 -2.19 7.08 10.20
CA ARG A 395 -0.94 7.58 9.59
C ARG A 395 0.00 6.45 9.21
N LEU A 396 0.12 5.46 10.08
CA LEU A 396 0.95 4.29 9.84
C LEU A 396 0.42 3.46 8.67
N VAL A 397 -0.88 3.14 8.67
CA VAL A 397 -1.54 2.41 7.57
C VAL A 397 -1.40 3.18 6.25
N ALA A 398 -1.67 4.49 6.26
CA ALA A 398 -1.52 5.33 5.07
C ALA A 398 -0.08 5.31 4.52
N SER A 399 0.91 5.46 5.39
CA SER A 399 2.32 5.43 5.00
C SER A 399 2.73 4.05 4.47
N TRP A 400 2.28 2.98 5.11
CA TRP A 400 2.54 1.60 4.70
C TRP A 400 1.92 1.26 3.34
N GLN A 401 0.73 1.81 3.06
CA GLN A 401 0.03 1.67 1.77
C GLN A 401 0.50 2.70 0.72
N GLY A 402 1.32 3.68 1.10
CA GLY A 402 1.76 4.77 0.23
C GLY A 402 0.67 5.79 -0.08
N LEU A 403 -0.39 5.84 0.72
CA LEU A 403 -1.49 6.77 0.54
C LEU A 403 -1.20 8.13 1.20
N PRO A 404 -1.60 9.25 0.58
CA PRO A 404 -1.76 10.50 1.32
C PRO A 404 -2.76 10.34 2.46
N LEU A 405 -2.49 10.93 3.62
CA LEU A 405 -3.38 10.79 4.79
C LEU A 405 -4.83 11.19 4.48
N THR A 406 -5.04 12.26 3.69
CA THR A 406 -6.38 12.70 3.27
C THR A 406 -7.14 11.66 2.44
N VAL A 407 -6.40 10.85 1.67
CA VAL A 407 -6.97 9.74 0.90
C VAL A 407 -7.29 8.58 1.84
N ALA A 408 -6.37 8.24 2.74
CA ALA A 408 -6.59 7.18 3.72
C ALA A 408 -7.80 7.47 4.62
N VAL A 409 -7.98 8.72 5.07
CA VAL A 409 -9.19 9.14 5.81
C VAL A 409 -10.46 8.87 5.01
N ARG A 410 -10.47 9.19 3.73
CA ARG A 410 -11.65 9.01 2.87
C ARG A 410 -11.93 7.54 2.53
N GLU A 411 -10.88 6.76 2.26
CA GLU A 411 -11.00 5.36 1.80
C GLU A 411 -11.20 4.37 2.97
N ASN A 412 -10.60 4.66 4.12
CA ASN A 412 -10.63 3.79 5.29
C ASN A 412 -11.66 4.22 6.36
N GLY A 413 -12.50 5.25 6.08
CA GLY A 413 -13.47 5.71 7.07
C GLY A 413 -12.78 6.31 8.29
N LEU A 414 -13.25 5.98 9.47
CA LEU A 414 -13.12 6.76 10.69
C LEU A 414 -11.82 6.65 11.46
N VAL A 415 -11.50 7.77 12.08
CA VAL A 415 -10.47 7.90 13.10
C VAL A 415 -11.11 8.35 14.39
N GLY A 416 -11.00 7.56 15.46
CA GLY A 416 -11.43 7.96 16.78
C GLY A 416 -10.53 9.01 17.44
N GLY A 417 -11.14 10.00 18.05
CA GLY A 417 -10.50 10.84 19.06
C GLY A 417 -9.57 11.95 18.59
N GLY A 418 -9.98 12.81 17.64
CA GLY A 418 -9.19 14.00 17.34
C GLY A 418 -9.80 14.95 16.29
N PRO A 419 -9.26 16.18 16.14
CA PRO A 419 -9.83 17.25 15.31
C PRO A 419 -9.74 17.04 13.79
N ILE A 420 -9.49 15.84 13.30
CA ILE A 420 -9.51 15.48 11.88
C ILE A 420 -10.75 14.63 11.55
N GLU A 421 -11.80 14.76 12.27
CA GLU A 421 -13.04 14.16 11.85
C GLU A 421 -13.54 14.89 10.61
N PRO A 422 -13.77 14.17 9.48
CA PRO A 422 -14.74 14.68 8.54
C PRO A 422 -16.05 14.78 9.36
N VAL A 423 -16.52 15.99 9.55
CA VAL A 423 -17.72 16.30 10.33
C VAL A 423 -18.80 15.29 9.97
N GLY A 424 -19.16 14.40 10.87
CA GLY A 424 -20.24 13.44 10.75
C GLY A 424 -19.87 11.96 10.47
N GLY A 425 -18.65 11.62 10.02
CA GLY A 425 -18.35 10.23 9.59
C GLY A 425 -18.45 9.19 10.71
N ARG A 426 -17.83 9.45 11.86
CA ARG A 426 -17.87 8.54 13.02
C ARG A 426 -19.26 8.48 13.63
N TYR A 427 -19.91 9.61 13.80
CA TYR A 427 -21.28 9.68 14.28
C TYR A 427 -22.23 8.88 13.37
N GLN A 428 -22.07 9.00 12.06
CA GLN A 428 -22.88 8.27 11.08
C GLN A 428 -22.71 6.76 11.19
N LEU A 429 -21.48 6.25 11.40
CA LEU A 429 -21.23 4.81 11.58
C LEU A 429 -21.84 4.29 12.89
N LEU A 430 -21.66 4.99 13.98
CA LEU A 430 -22.22 4.57 15.26
C LEU A 430 -23.75 4.68 15.29
N SER A 431 -24.35 5.69 14.63
CA SER A 431 -25.79 5.81 14.49
C SER A 431 -26.41 4.73 13.61
N HIS A 432 -25.62 4.12 12.72
CA HIS A 432 -26.01 3.00 11.86
C HIS A 432 -25.27 1.70 12.20
N LEU A 433 -24.80 1.55 13.45
CA LEU A 433 -23.96 0.44 13.89
C LEU A 433 -24.52 -0.92 13.52
N ALA A 434 -25.80 -1.18 13.83
CA ALA A 434 -26.43 -2.47 13.52
C ALA A 434 -26.48 -2.77 12.00
N HIS A 435 -26.61 -1.73 11.16
CA HIS A 435 -26.54 -1.89 9.70
C HIS A 435 -25.11 -2.23 9.26
N THR A 436 -24.12 -1.50 9.77
CA THR A 436 -22.71 -1.75 9.46
C THR A 436 -22.29 -3.15 9.87
N LEU A 437 -22.60 -3.56 11.10
CA LEU A 437 -22.29 -4.90 11.61
C LEU A 437 -23.00 -6.01 10.80
N GLY A 438 -24.23 -5.78 10.34
CA GLY A 438 -24.96 -6.71 9.47
C GLY A 438 -24.31 -6.86 8.10
N ALA A 439 -23.95 -5.74 7.46
CA ALA A 439 -23.24 -5.77 6.18
C ALA A 439 -21.87 -6.46 6.31
N ASP A 440 -21.09 -6.14 7.33
CA ASP A 440 -19.80 -6.78 7.60
C ASP A 440 -19.93 -8.28 7.86
N ALA A 441 -20.99 -8.70 8.58
CA ALA A 441 -21.26 -10.11 8.86
C ALA A 441 -21.48 -10.93 7.57
N VAL A 442 -22.09 -10.34 6.54
CA VAL A 442 -22.25 -10.98 5.22
C VAL A 442 -20.88 -11.26 4.58
N PHE A 443 -19.98 -10.29 4.59
CA PHE A 443 -18.62 -10.48 4.05
C PHE A 443 -17.82 -11.53 4.84
N VAL A 444 -17.93 -11.52 6.17
CA VAL A 444 -17.27 -12.51 7.03
C VAL A 444 -17.80 -13.92 6.75
N ALA A 445 -19.13 -14.08 6.60
CA ALA A 445 -19.75 -15.34 6.24
C ALA A 445 -19.33 -15.81 4.83
N LEU A 446 -19.18 -14.89 3.88
CA LEU A 446 -18.67 -15.19 2.54
C LEU A 446 -17.20 -15.66 2.59
N ILE A 447 -16.35 -15.03 3.38
CA ILE A 447 -14.95 -15.46 3.56
C ILE A 447 -14.90 -16.89 4.10
N ALA A 448 -15.73 -17.20 5.10
CA ALA A 448 -15.81 -18.55 5.67
C ALA A 448 -16.30 -19.58 4.62
N SER A 449 -17.32 -19.24 3.84
CA SER A 449 -17.86 -20.10 2.78
C SER A 449 -16.83 -20.30 1.65
N ALA A 450 -16.17 -19.23 1.22
CA ALA A 450 -15.14 -19.27 0.20
C ALA A 450 -13.99 -20.20 0.59
N ARG A 451 -13.51 -20.11 1.82
CA ARG A 451 -12.42 -20.98 2.33
C ARG A 451 -12.82 -22.46 2.30
N ARG A 452 -14.04 -22.78 2.70
CA ARG A 452 -14.53 -24.18 2.68
C ARG A 452 -14.58 -24.76 1.26
N GLN A 453 -14.81 -23.90 0.25
CA GLN A 453 -14.91 -24.32 -1.15
C GLN A 453 -13.60 -24.12 -1.95
N GLY A 454 -12.48 -23.79 -1.30
CA GLY A 454 -11.20 -23.58 -1.98
C GLY A 454 -11.12 -22.29 -2.78
N GLY A 455 -12.07 -21.36 -2.59
CA GLY A 455 -12.06 -20.02 -3.15
C GLY A 455 -11.55 -18.98 -2.14
N ALA A 456 -11.55 -17.71 -2.54
CA ALA A 456 -11.14 -16.60 -1.70
C ALA A 456 -11.90 -15.31 -2.03
N LEU A 457 -12.23 -14.51 -1.01
CA LEU A 457 -12.57 -13.11 -1.19
C LEU A 457 -11.26 -12.34 -1.28
N VAL A 458 -10.87 -11.92 -2.48
CA VAL A 458 -9.58 -11.27 -2.73
C VAL A 458 -9.64 -9.75 -2.59
N GLU A 459 -10.84 -9.18 -2.64
CA GLU A 459 -11.06 -7.76 -2.41
C GLU A 459 -12.34 -7.56 -1.58
N TRP A 460 -12.25 -6.70 -0.59
CA TRP A 460 -13.37 -6.22 0.20
C TRP A 460 -13.20 -4.72 0.45
N ARG A 461 -14.07 -3.91 -0.15
CA ARG A 461 -14.11 -2.46 0.04
C ARG A 461 -15.33 -2.09 0.87
N ASN A 462 -15.15 -1.18 1.81
CA ASN A 462 -16.25 -0.62 2.61
C ASN A 462 -17.12 0.35 1.78
N ALA A 463 -18.24 0.77 2.33
CA ALA A 463 -19.19 1.69 1.69
C ALA A 463 -18.55 3.00 1.22
N ALA A 464 -17.64 3.58 2.01
CA ALA A 464 -16.97 4.84 1.67
C ALA A 464 -16.08 4.69 0.43
N ALA A 465 -15.33 3.58 0.33
CA ALA A 465 -14.47 3.28 -0.81
C ALA A 465 -15.27 2.96 -2.10
N CYS A 466 -16.51 2.47 -1.96
CA CYS A 466 -17.39 2.10 -3.08
C CYS A 466 -18.25 3.23 -3.61
N ALA A 467 -18.50 4.29 -2.84
CA ALA A 467 -19.41 5.37 -3.20
C ALA A 467 -19.04 6.06 -4.52
N ARG A 468 -19.99 6.13 -5.47
CA ARG A 468 -19.84 6.77 -6.80
C ARG A 468 -21.05 7.64 -7.13
N GLY A 469 -21.05 8.85 -6.62
CA GLY A 469 -22.17 9.78 -6.80
C GLY A 469 -23.44 9.30 -6.09
N ARG A 470 -24.48 8.91 -6.85
CA ARG A 470 -25.73 8.37 -6.30
C ARG A 470 -25.65 6.89 -5.93
N VAL A 471 -24.68 6.15 -6.50
CA VAL A 471 -24.46 4.74 -6.16
C VAL A 471 -23.63 4.66 -4.89
N ARG A 472 -24.19 4.08 -3.84
CA ARG A 472 -23.57 3.92 -2.53
C ARG A 472 -23.88 2.54 -1.98
N PRO A 473 -23.19 1.49 -2.50
CA PRO A 473 -23.35 0.16 -1.94
C PRO A 473 -22.76 0.09 -0.54
N ASP A 474 -23.24 -0.85 0.26
CA ASP A 474 -22.72 -1.09 1.61
C ASP A 474 -21.33 -1.71 1.59
N GLY A 475 -20.96 -2.32 0.46
CA GLY A 475 -19.61 -2.77 0.18
C GLY A 475 -19.45 -3.28 -1.24
N TYR A 476 -18.20 -3.51 -1.62
CA TYR A 476 -17.84 -4.24 -2.85
C TYR A 476 -16.93 -5.39 -2.49
N GLY A 477 -17.15 -6.54 -3.12
CA GLY A 477 -16.29 -7.71 -3.00
C GLY A 477 -15.89 -8.27 -4.35
N LEU A 478 -14.69 -8.88 -4.40
CA LEU A 478 -14.25 -9.73 -5.51
C LEU A 478 -13.99 -11.13 -4.97
N TYR A 479 -14.89 -12.05 -5.25
CA TYR A 479 -14.73 -13.46 -4.94
C TYR A 479 -14.02 -14.16 -6.09
N CYS A 480 -13.01 -14.98 -5.79
CA CYS A 480 -12.26 -15.76 -6.76
C CYS A 480 -12.35 -17.25 -6.46
N HIS A 481 -12.57 -18.05 -7.51
CA HIS A 481 -12.49 -19.50 -7.48
C HIS A 481 -11.75 -20.01 -8.72
N GLY A 482 -10.63 -20.70 -8.51
CA GLY A 482 -9.72 -21.01 -9.61
C GLY A 482 -9.19 -19.75 -10.28
N GLN A 483 -9.37 -19.65 -11.61
CA GLN A 483 -8.95 -18.48 -12.41
C GLN A 483 -10.10 -17.46 -12.63
N GLN A 484 -11.28 -17.73 -12.07
CA GLN A 484 -12.45 -16.91 -12.28
C GLN A 484 -12.67 -15.96 -11.10
N GLY A 485 -12.98 -14.69 -11.40
CA GLY A 485 -13.31 -13.66 -10.42
C GLY A 485 -14.72 -13.13 -10.63
N TYR A 486 -15.44 -12.95 -9.53
CA TYR A 486 -16.84 -12.51 -9.51
C TYR A 486 -16.95 -11.26 -8.64
N GLY A 487 -17.07 -10.10 -9.30
CA GLY A 487 -17.27 -8.82 -8.63
C GLY A 487 -18.72 -8.61 -8.22
N PHE A 488 -18.93 -8.12 -7.01
CA PHE A 488 -20.28 -7.82 -6.54
C PHE A 488 -20.34 -6.56 -5.68
N PHE A 489 -21.48 -5.88 -5.72
CA PHE A 489 -21.90 -4.90 -4.74
C PHE A 489 -22.78 -5.58 -3.70
N LEU A 490 -22.58 -5.29 -2.43
CA LEU A 490 -23.46 -5.71 -1.35
C LEU A 490 -24.44 -4.58 -1.01
N GLU A 491 -25.71 -4.94 -0.86
CA GLU A 491 -26.78 -4.13 -0.27
C GLU A 491 -27.40 -4.90 0.89
N TYR A 492 -27.29 -4.36 2.09
CA TYR A 492 -27.88 -4.91 3.30
C TYR A 492 -29.06 -4.06 3.73
N ASP A 493 -30.29 -4.57 3.58
CA ASP A 493 -31.51 -3.83 3.87
C ASP A 493 -32.19 -4.30 5.16
N ARG A 494 -32.35 -3.39 6.10
CA ARG A 494 -33.04 -3.62 7.37
C ARG A 494 -34.54 -3.37 7.31
N GLY A 495 -35.11 -3.24 6.12
CA GLY A 495 -36.53 -2.98 5.92
C GLY A 495 -36.98 -1.56 6.24
N THR A 496 -36.06 -0.63 6.47
CA THR A 496 -36.38 0.76 6.89
C THR A 496 -36.64 1.71 5.71
N MET A 497 -36.30 1.31 4.47
CA MET A 497 -36.48 2.13 3.29
C MET A 497 -37.88 1.93 2.68
N GLY A 498 -38.54 3.05 2.33
CA GLY A 498 -39.79 3.04 1.57
C GLY A 498 -39.58 2.69 0.09
N GLU A 499 -40.65 2.25 -0.58
CA GLU A 499 -40.60 1.77 -1.99
C GLU A 499 -39.99 2.78 -2.96
N ARG A 500 -40.34 4.07 -2.84
CA ARG A 500 -39.80 5.14 -3.69
C ARG A 500 -38.26 5.28 -3.55
N ALA A 501 -37.76 5.13 -2.32
CA ALA A 501 -36.32 5.20 -2.06
C ALA A 501 -35.59 3.98 -2.63
N LEU A 502 -36.18 2.79 -2.51
CA LEU A 502 -35.66 1.55 -3.11
C LEU A 502 -35.63 1.65 -4.64
N LEU A 503 -36.70 2.15 -5.27
CA LEU A 503 -36.75 2.37 -6.71
C LEU A 503 -35.64 3.35 -7.15
N THR A 504 -35.46 4.45 -6.44
CA THR A 504 -34.41 5.44 -6.71
C THR A 504 -33.01 4.79 -6.60
N LYS A 505 -32.81 3.94 -5.62
CA LYS A 505 -31.55 3.21 -5.40
C LYS A 505 -31.24 2.29 -6.58
N PHE A 506 -32.16 1.43 -7.02
CA PHE A 506 -31.96 0.55 -8.17
C PHE A 506 -31.79 1.34 -9.48
N SER A 507 -32.56 2.41 -9.69
CA SER A 507 -32.42 3.28 -10.84
C SER A 507 -31.02 3.91 -10.94
N ALA A 508 -30.43 4.29 -9.79
CA ALA A 508 -29.07 4.82 -9.76
C ALA A 508 -28.01 3.80 -10.23
N TYR A 509 -28.21 2.50 -9.95
CA TYR A 509 -27.33 1.44 -10.48
C TYR A 509 -27.45 1.31 -12.00
N TYR A 510 -28.66 1.40 -12.57
CA TYR A 510 -28.87 1.44 -14.02
C TYR A 510 -28.16 2.64 -14.63
N ASP A 511 -28.36 3.84 -14.10
CA ASP A 511 -27.72 5.07 -14.61
C ASP A 511 -26.18 4.99 -14.53
N TYR A 512 -25.64 4.37 -13.51
CA TYR A 512 -24.21 4.16 -13.37
C TYR A 512 -23.67 3.18 -14.41
N ARG A 513 -24.35 2.04 -14.65
CA ARG A 513 -24.01 1.08 -15.68
C ARG A 513 -24.09 1.70 -17.07
N ASP A 514 -25.22 2.33 -17.41
CA ASP A 514 -25.51 2.87 -18.74
C ASP A 514 -24.57 4.04 -19.10
N SER A 515 -24.10 4.79 -18.09
CA SER A 515 -23.07 5.82 -18.28
C SER A 515 -21.68 5.25 -18.61
N GLY A 516 -21.45 3.96 -18.49
CA GLY A 516 -20.15 3.31 -18.70
C GLY A 516 -19.07 3.68 -17.68
N ARG A 517 -19.37 4.55 -16.69
CA ARG A 517 -18.38 5.03 -15.70
C ARG A 517 -17.84 3.94 -14.81
N TYR A 518 -18.57 2.85 -14.62
CA TYR A 518 -18.12 1.70 -13.83
C TYR A 518 -16.81 1.09 -14.35
N ARG A 519 -16.56 1.14 -15.66
CA ARG A 519 -15.33 0.60 -16.29
C ARG A 519 -14.04 1.25 -15.79
N ARG A 520 -14.13 2.39 -15.11
CA ARG A 520 -12.98 3.06 -14.48
C ARG A 520 -12.53 2.38 -13.19
N ASP A 521 -13.43 1.64 -12.56
CA ASP A 521 -13.22 1.06 -11.23
C ASP A 521 -13.33 -0.48 -11.23
N TYR A 522 -14.03 -1.06 -12.21
CA TYR A 522 -14.39 -2.48 -12.30
C TYR A 522 -14.24 -2.98 -13.73
N VAL A 523 -13.78 -4.23 -13.89
CA VAL A 523 -13.62 -4.86 -15.23
C VAL A 523 -14.97 -5.10 -15.90
N GLY A 524 -15.97 -5.60 -15.12
CA GLY A 524 -17.36 -5.75 -15.53
C GLY A 524 -18.29 -5.00 -14.57
N PHE A 525 -19.58 -4.88 -14.91
CA PHE A 525 -20.55 -4.35 -13.96
C PHE A 525 -20.80 -5.38 -12.85
N PRO A 526 -20.55 -5.06 -11.56
CA PRO A 526 -20.68 -6.02 -10.49
C PRO A 526 -22.12 -6.52 -10.31
N THR A 527 -22.28 -7.80 -9.98
CA THR A 527 -23.59 -8.35 -9.53
C THR A 527 -24.04 -7.64 -8.28
N ILE A 528 -25.31 -7.29 -8.15
CA ILE A 528 -25.86 -6.69 -6.92
C ILE A 528 -26.37 -7.83 -6.05
N LEU A 529 -25.70 -8.09 -4.92
CA LEU A 529 -26.16 -9.04 -3.90
C LEU A 529 -26.93 -8.27 -2.83
N VAL A 530 -28.19 -8.63 -2.62
CA VAL A 530 -29.09 -7.95 -1.68
C VAL A 530 -29.44 -8.91 -0.55
N VAL A 531 -29.15 -8.52 0.69
CA VAL A 531 -29.53 -9.27 1.88
C VAL A 531 -30.58 -8.47 2.65
N ALA A 532 -31.80 -8.97 2.68
CA ALA A 532 -32.93 -8.36 3.36
C ALA A 532 -33.10 -8.93 4.78
N VAL A 533 -33.61 -8.13 5.70
CA VAL A 533 -33.86 -8.57 7.09
C VAL A 533 -34.86 -9.72 7.15
N ASP A 534 -35.88 -9.70 6.31
CA ASP A 534 -36.94 -10.70 6.26
C ASP A 534 -37.52 -10.91 4.84
N ASN A 535 -38.45 -11.85 4.71
CA ASN A 535 -39.10 -12.17 3.44
C ASN A 535 -39.95 -11.01 2.89
N ALA A 536 -40.57 -10.23 3.75
CA ALA A 536 -41.39 -9.07 3.33
C ALA A 536 -40.51 -7.95 2.76
N ALA A 537 -39.35 -7.70 3.36
CA ALA A 537 -38.35 -6.77 2.85
C ALA A 537 -37.75 -7.28 1.52
N GLU A 538 -37.43 -8.60 1.43
CA GLU A 538 -36.95 -9.20 0.18
C GLU A 538 -37.95 -9.00 -0.96
N GLU A 539 -39.24 -9.16 -0.71
CA GLU A 539 -40.27 -8.99 -1.72
C GLU A 539 -40.44 -7.54 -2.18
N ARG A 540 -40.35 -6.57 -1.23
CA ARG A 540 -40.36 -5.13 -1.58
C ARG A 540 -39.14 -4.78 -2.45
N LEU A 541 -37.97 -5.31 -2.11
CA LEU A 541 -36.73 -5.11 -2.88
C LEU A 541 -36.83 -5.73 -4.28
N ALA A 542 -37.41 -6.92 -4.40
CA ALA A 542 -37.63 -7.58 -5.68
C ALA A 542 -38.54 -6.72 -6.59
N ARG A 543 -39.66 -6.25 -6.08
CA ARG A 543 -40.56 -5.35 -6.82
C ARG A 543 -39.84 -4.06 -7.24
N ALA A 544 -39.10 -3.41 -6.35
CA ALA A 544 -38.36 -2.20 -6.69
C ALA A 544 -37.31 -2.42 -7.77
N ALA A 545 -36.60 -3.57 -7.73
CA ALA A 545 -35.63 -3.94 -8.77
C ALA A 545 -36.32 -4.22 -10.13
N GLN A 546 -37.48 -4.88 -10.13
CA GLN A 546 -38.29 -5.12 -11.32
C GLN A 546 -38.77 -3.79 -11.94
N TYR A 547 -39.33 -2.89 -11.15
CA TYR A 547 -39.78 -1.57 -11.64
C TYR A 547 -38.64 -0.73 -12.20
N ALA A 548 -37.46 -0.75 -11.56
CA ALA A 548 -36.30 -0.05 -12.06
C ALA A 548 -35.77 -0.59 -13.41
N ALA A 549 -36.10 -1.83 -13.75
CA ALA A 549 -35.71 -2.48 -15.01
C ALA A 549 -36.62 -2.08 -16.18
N ILE A 550 -37.83 -1.58 -15.92
CA ILE A 550 -38.79 -1.23 -16.98
C ILE A 550 -38.21 -0.17 -17.90
N GLY A 551 -38.26 -0.43 -19.21
CA GLY A 551 -37.72 0.46 -20.22
C GLY A 551 -36.19 0.47 -20.36
N ARG A 552 -35.48 -0.37 -19.65
CA ARG A 552 -34.02 -0.50 -19.78
C ARG A 552 -33.65 -1.56 -20.81
N PRO A 553 -32.64 -1.32 -21.67
CA PRO A 553 -32.31 -2.24 -22.77
C PRO A 553 -31.77 -3.60 -22.29
N LEU A 554 -31.08 -3.60 -21.14
CA LEU A 554 -30.52 -4.79 -20.53
C LEU A 554 -30.77 -4.75 -19.01
N PRO A 555 -31.17 -5.87 -18.39
CA PRO A 555 -31.27 -5.94 -16.93
C PRO A 555 -29.89 -5.91 -16.28
N ILE A 556 -29.78 -5.32 -15.09
CA ILE A 556 -28.65 -5.56 -14.19
C ILE A 556 -28.89 -6.86 -13.43
N ARG A 557 -27.83 -7.60 -13.18
CA ARG A 557 -27.95 -8.79 -12.38
C ARG A 557 -28.06 -8.42 -10.90
N ALA A 558 -29.22 -8.71 -10.32
CA ALA A 558 -29.46 -8.56 -8.90
C ALA A 558 -29.92 -9.91 -8.34
N LEU A 559 -29.37 -10.31 -7.19
CA LEU A 559 -29.71 -11.54 -6.49
C LEU A 559 -30.08 -11.18 -5.05
N LEU A 560 -31.20 -11.71 -4.60
CA LEU A 560 -31.78 -11.39 -3.29
C LEU A 560 -31.81 -12.64 -2.40
N THR A 561 -31.59 -12.40 -1.11
CA THR A 561 -31.76 -13.41 -0.05
C THR A 561 -32.14 -12.71 1.25
N THR A 562 -32.37 -13.47 2.30
CA THR A 562 -32.66 -12.94 3.64
C THR A 562 -31.54 -13.25 4.62
N GLU A 563 -31.44 -12.42 5.66
CA GLU A 563 -30.49 -12.61 6.77
C GLU A 563 -30.65 -14.00 7.42
N TRP A 564 -31.87 -14.46 7.57
CA TRP A 564 -32.14 -15.78 8.10
C TRP A 564 -31.51 -16.90 7.25
N ARG A 565 -31.61 -16.85 5.93
CA ARG A 565 -30.99 -17.84 5.05
C ARG A 565 -29.47 -17.79 5.10
N VAL A 566 -28.91 -16.60 5.19
CA VAL A 566 -27.46 -16.43 5.39
C VAL A 566 -27.00 -17.10 6.69
N SER A 567 -27.80 -16.94 7.75
CA SER A 567 -27.50 -17.50 9.08
C SER A 567 -27.75 -18.99 9.18
N SER A 568 -28.85 -19.49 8.63
CA SER A 568 -29.23 -20.90 8.69
C SER A 568 -28.34 -21.79 7.82
N ASP A 569 -27.79 -21.26 6.72
CA ASP A 569 -26.91 -22.02 5.82
C ASP A 569 -25.45 -22.00 6.28
N ARG A 570 -25.13 -21.42 7.45
CA ARG A 570 -23.78 -21.49 8.05
C ARG A 570 -23.35 -22.92 8.35
N GLU A 571 -24.30 -23.81 8.62
CA GLU A 571 -24.04 -25.23 8.88
C GLU A 571 -23.88 -26.04 7.58
N SER A 572 -24.39 -25.56 6.45
CA SER A 572 -24.15 -26.16 5.15
C SER A 572 -22.75 -25.84 4.65
N HIS A 573 -22.15 -26.79 3.92
CA HIS A 573 -20.81 -26.59 3.35
C HIS A 573 -20.76 -25.45 2.33
N ALA A 574 -21.88 -25.08 1.73
CA ALA A 574 -21.97 -24.05 0.70
C ALA A 574 -22.10 -22.62 1.27
N GLY A 575 -22.80 -22.44 2.38
CA GLY A 575 -23.04 -21.14 2.98
C GLY A 575 -23.58 -20.12 1.97
N LEU A 576 -23.03 -18.91 1.97
CA LEU A 576 -23.41 -17.83 1.03
C LEU A 576 -23.22 -18.18 -0.46
N LEU A 577 -22.44 -19.20 -0.78
CA LEU A 577 -22.25 -19.68 -2.14
C LEU A 577 -23.29 -20.73 -2.55
N GLY A 578 -24.17 -21.13 -1.62
CA GLY A 578 -25.22 -22.12 -1.80
C GLY A 578 -26.47 -21.59 -2.51
N ARG A 579 -27.49 -22.46 -2.60
CA ARG A 579 -28.76 -22.17 -3.27
C ARG A 579 -29.71 -21.33 -2.38
N ILE A 580 -29.27 -20.15 -2.02
CA ILE A 580 -30.04 -19.21 -1.18
C ILE A 580 -30.51 -17.96 -1.92
N TRP A 581 -30.03 -17.74 -3.15
CA TRP A 581 -30.25 -16.52 -3.93
C TRP A 581 -31.38 -16.68 -4.93
N ARG A 582 -32.18 -15.65 -5.15
CA ARG A 582 -33.15 -15.58 -6.24
C ARG A 582 -33.00 -14.29 -7.05
N GLU A 583 -33.39 -14.35 -8.31
CA GLU A 583 -33.54 -13.15 -9.14
C GLU A 583 -34.84 -12.40 -8.76
N PRO A 584 -34.93 -11.08 -9.02
CA PRO A 584 -36.10 -10.31 -8.65
C PRO A 584 -37.43 -10.84 -9.21
N HIS A 585 -37.39 -11.40 -10.43
CA HIS A 585 -38.58 -11.91 -11.15
C HIS A 585 -38.84 -13.41 -10.92
N ALA A 586 -37.90 -14.10 -10.28
CA ALA A 586 -38.07 -15.52 -9.98
C ALA A 586 -39.09 -15.76 -8.86
N ALA A 587 -39.73 -16.92 -8.89
CA ALA A 587 -40.60 -17.32 -7.81
C ALA A 587 -39.84 -17.38 -6.48
N PHE A 588 -40.58 -17.15 -5.37
CA PHE A 588 -39.97 -17.08 -4.04
C PHE A 588 -39.15 -18.33 -3.66
N HIS A 589 -39.55 -19.48 -4.15
CA HIS A 589 -38.88 -20.77 -3.88
C HIS A 589 -37.82 -21.14 -4.91
N ASP A 590 -37.71 -20.37 -6.00
CA ASP A 590 -36.72 -20.63 -7.05
C ASP A 590 -35.38 -20.00 -6.66
N ARG A 591 -34.54 -20.78 -6.00
CA ARG A 591 -33.25 -20.37 -5.47
C ARG A 591 -32.10 -20.97 -6.25
N GLN A 592 -31.07 -20.18 -6.51
CA GLN A 592 -29.84 -20.57 -7.19
C GLN A 592 -28.61 -20.30 -6.33
N SER A 593 -27.51 -20.96 -6.67
CA SER A 593 -26.20 -20.68 -6.10
C SER A 593 -25.61 -19.39 -6.68
N TRP A 594 -24.71 -18.77 -5.96
CA TRP A 594 -23.89 -17.68 -6.49
C TRP A 594 -22.42 -17.96 -6.16
N PRO A 595 -21.48 -17.88 -7.13
CA PRO A 595 -21.75 -17.76 -8.57
C PRO A 595 -22.50 -18.98 -9.12
N SER A 596 -23.35 -18.80 -10.11
CA SER A 596 -24.04 -19.91 -10.74
C SER A 596 -23.23 -20.46 -11.93
N ASP A 597 -23.34 -21.76 -12.19
CA ASP A 597 -22.75 -22.40 -13.38
C ASP A 597 -23.27 -21.82 -14.71
N ARG A 598 -24.40 -21.12 -14.63
CA ARG A 598 -25.02 -20.39 -15.76
C ARG A 598 -24.53 -18.96 -15.92
N THR A 599 -23.49 -18.54 -15.18
CA THR A 599 -22.94 -17.18 -15.29
C THR A 599 -22.33 -17.01 -16.68
N PRO A 600 -22.81 -16.08 -17.53
CA PRO A 600 -22.23 -15.82 -18.83
C PRO A 600 -20.75 -15.45 -18.69
N SER A 601 -19.93 -15.90 -19.64
CA SER A 601 -18.48 -15.64 -19.68
C SER A 601 -18.09 -14.14 -19.59
N ALA A 602 -19.02 -13.24 -19.86
CA ALA A 602 -18.84 -11.79 -19.73
C ALA A 602 -18.78 -11.26 -18.27
N GLU A 603 -19.29 -12.05 -17.29
CA GLU A 603 -19.22 -11.69 -15.87
C GLU A 603 -18.03 -12.33 -15.15
N SER A 604 -17.44 -13.35 -15.76
CA SER A 604 -16.26 -14.04 -15.26
C SER A 604 -15.01 -13.23 -15.65
N GLN A 605 -14.29 -12.76 -14.66
CA GLN A 605 -13.02 -12.03 -14.85
C GLN A 605 -11.88 -13.05 -14.74
N THR A 606 -11.05 -13.18 -15.78
CA THR A 606 -9.79 -13.88 -15.63
C THR A 606 -8.87 -13.01 -14.74
N VAL A 607 -8.78 -13.38 -13.48
CA VAL A 607 -7.93 -12.65 -12.52
C VAL A 607 -6.51 -13.14 -12.73
N GLY A 608 -5.70 -12.38 -13.45
CA GLY A 608 -4.27 -12.47 -13.27
C GLY A 608 -3.99 -12.20 -11.78
N MET A 609 -3.33 -13.13 -11.09
CA MET A 609 -3.07 -13.08 -9.65
C MET A 609 -2.35 -11.78 -9.28
N ALA A 610 -3.09 -10.69 -9.17
CA ALA A 610 -2.61 -9.44 -8.60
C ALA A 610 -2.35 -9.68 -7.11
N GLY A 611 -1.18 -9.28 -6.66
CA GLY A 611 -0.71 -9.48 -5.30
C GLY A 611 -1.74 -9.05 -4.26
N PRO A 612 -1.76 -9.68 -3.09
CA PRO A 612 -2.85 -9.64 -2.15
C PRO A 612 -3.07 -8.24 -1.59
N LEU A 613 -4.26 -7.73 -1.76
CA LEU A 613 -4.88 -6.93 -0.71
C LEU A 613 -4.92 -7.77 0.58
N PRO A 614 -5.00 -7.17 1.78
CA PRO A 614 -4.79 -7.85 3.05
C PRO A 614 -5.80 -8.95 3.42
N VAL A 615 -6.64 -9.40 2.50
CA VAL A 615 -7.47 -10.58 2.68
C VAL A 615 -6.71 -11.80 2.18
N VAL A 616 -6.40 -12.67 3.09
CA VAL A 616 -5.55 -13.84 3.04
C VAL A 616 -5.74 -14.70 1.80
N SER A 617 -4.70 -14.83 0.97
CA SER A 617 -4.59 -15.97 0.05
C SER A 617 -4.31 -17.26 0.86
N PRO A 618 -5.05 -18.36 0.63
CA PRO A 618 -4.85 -19.63 1.36
C PRO A 618 -3.48 -20.29 1.13
N ARG A 619 -2.71 -19.84 0.12
CA ARG A 619 -1.41 -20.43 -0.24
C ARG A 619 -0.21 -19.96 0.60
N GLN A 620 -0.42 -19.17 1.65
CA GLN A 620 0.64 -18.72 2.55
C GLN A 620 0.43 -19.13 4.01
N SER A 621 -0.41 -20.12 4.29
CA SER A 621 -0.30 -20.83 5.57
C SER A 621 0.92 -21.77 5.46
N PRO A 622 1.94 -21.63 6.31
CA PRO A 622 2.91 -22.70 6.46
C PRO A 622 2.15 -23.94 6.93
N ASP A 623 2.47 -25.10 6.36
CA ASP A 623 2.04 -26.40 6.87
C ASP A 623 2.39 -26.48 8.36
N ILE A 624 1.44 -26.14 9.22
CA ILE A 624 1.52 -26.46 10.64
C ILE A 624 1.13 -27.92 10.72
N ARG A 625 2.13 -28.80 10.58
CA ARG A 625 1.98 -30.18 11.04
C ARG A 625 1.65 -30.13 12.52
N HIS A 626 0.58 -30.78 12.89
CA HIS A 626 0.17 -31.04 14.26
C HIS A 626 1.23 -31.90 14.97
N ASP A 627 2.29 -31.28 15.49
CA ASP A 627 3.10 -31.83 16.53
C ASP A 627 3.39 -30.71 17.54
N GLY A 628 2.55 -30.71 18.57
CA GLY A 628 2.60 -29.76 19.68
C GLY A 628 3.83 -29.94 20.57
N ARG A 629 5.01 -29.59 20.07
CA ARG A 629 6.21 -29.44 20.91
C ARG A 629 6.93 -28.14 20.59
N TRP A 630 6.86 -27.23 21.52
CA TRP A 630 7.77 -26.10 21.61
C TRP A 630 9.15 -26.62 21.96
N ILE A 631 10.10 -26.56 21.06
CA ILE A 631 11.50 -26.84 21.35
C ILE A 631 12.10 -25.55 21.90
N THR A 632 12.26 -25.48 23.21
CA THR A 632 13.19 -24.55 23.87
C THR A 632 14.60 -25.08 23.63
N GLY A 633 15.32 -24.47 22.69
CA GLY A 633 16.72 -24.77 22.44
C GLY A 633 17.58 -24.17 23.54
N HIS A 634 17.98 -24.99 24.49
CA HIS A 634 19.14 -24.70 25.33
C HIS A 634 20.42 -24.96 24.53
N THR A 635 21.21 -23.94 24.33
CA THR A 635 22.60 -24.04 23.87
C THR A 635 23.45 -24.51 25.03
N GLY A 636 24.00 -25.71 24.94
CA GLY A 636 25.11 -26.22 25.74
C GLY A 636 26.33 -26.40 24.85
N GLY A 637 27.47 -25.85 25.29
CA GLY A 637 28.71 -25.61 24.63
C GLY A 637 29.45 -26.83 24.02
N VAL A 638 30.32 -26.55 23.09
CA VAL A 638 31.79 -26.60 23.08
C VAL A 638 32.23 -25.71 21.92
#